data_c27c0dc4f8b5f60373f579e615344779
#
_entry.id   c27c0dc4f8b5f60373f579e615344779
#
_cell.length_a   1.000
_cell.length_b   1.000
_cell.length_c   1.000
_cell.angle_alpha   90.00
_cell.angle_beta   90.00
_cell.angle_gamma   90.00
#
_symmetry.space_group_name_H-M   'P 1'
#
loop_
_entity.id
_entity.type
_entity.pdbx_description
1 polymer ?
#
loop_
_entity_poly.entity_id
_entity_poly.type
_entity_poly.pdbx_seq_one_letter_code
_entity_poly.pdbx_strand_id
1 'polypeptide(L)'
;MSDLVHASREALSDGGALASHLDAFVPRPAQLHLTEAIADALQQRDPLLAEAGTGTGKTFAYLVPVLLSGLRTIISTGTRALQDQLYHRDLPRVRQALGVGLRSALLKGRANYLCRYRLQQARGEPRFSSPEQAAQFQRILAWSGRSESGDIAELEGLADDSPLLPMVTSTVDNCLGTDCPFWDDCFVVRARQRAQAADVVVVNHHLLLADLALKQDGFGELLPGAQAFVIDEAHQLPELAAQFFGEGFGMRPWQELGRDCLAEARGVGGAQSALQEPVDQLQQALLALRSAMEGLPPRGTQWRALAMPQVRDGFDTVMAGLVTLEQALQPLREAAAGLDACHARAREAVSRLIRWLGDDEPALDFDTDPAETATAADVLWYELTPRGFRCQRTPMDVSGPLREHRERSRAAWIFTSATLTVGGGFDHIATRLGLDDPHTLVQPSPFNWPEQALCYLPEGLPDPAARGFGTALIQTLRPVLQASQGRAFLLFASHRALREAAEALRDGPWPLFVQGEAPRATLLQRFRESGNGVLLGSASFREGVDVVGEALSVVMIDKLPFAAPDDPVYEARLEAIRSQGGNPFRDEQLPQAVIALKQGVGRLIRSESDRGVLVLCDPRLLNRGYGRVFLDSLPPFRRTRSLADVQAFFTPQWAPVADHAAAPAAVATGPEPAPGATFPLF
;
A
#
# COMPACT_ATOMS: atom_id res chain seq x y z
N MET A 1 3.83 22.82 30.12
CA MET A 1 3.70 22.59 28.68
C MET A 1 4.94 23.16 28.02
N SER A 2 5.53 22.44 27.10
CA SER A 2 6.69 22.90 26.35
C SER A 2 6.31 24.02 25.37
N ASP A 3 7.29 24.84 24.95
CA ASP A 3 7.03 25.95 24.01
C ASP A 3 6.41 25.45 22.69
N LEU A 4 6.85 24.29 22.17
CA LEU A 4 6.32 23.72 20.90
C LEU A 4 4.86 23.26 21.05
N VAL A 5 4.52 22.59 22.17
CA VAL A 5 3.13 22.16 22.44
C VAL A 5 2.20 23.36 22.53
N HIS A 6 2.63 24.41 23.24
CA HIS A 6 1.83 25.62 23.39
C HIS A 6 1.63 26.34 22.03
N ALA A 7 2.71 26.56 21.27
CA ALA A 7 2.66 27.20 19.98
C ALA A 7 1.81 26.42 18.96
N SER A 8 1.92 25.09 18.99
CA SER A 8 1.14 24.23 18.08
C SER A 8 -0.36 24.26 18.39
N ARG A 9 -0.71 24.28 19.68
CA ARG A 9 -2.09 24.41 20.15
C ARG A 9 -2.67 25.77 19.76
N GLU A 10 -1.92 26.86 20.02
CA GLU A 10 -2.34 28.21 19.67
C GLU A 10 -2.61 28.36 18.17
N ALA A 11 -1.73 27.82 17.32
CA ALA A 11 -1.87 27.88 15.86
C ALA A 11 -3.17 27.24 15.34
N LEU A 12 -3.69 26.20 16.03
CA LEU A 12 -4.91 25.47 15.67
C LEU A 12 -6.15 25.92 16.49
N SER A 13 -6.02 26.89 17.39
CA SER A 13 -7.13 27.39 18.21
C SER A 13 -8.07 28.33 17.43
N ASP A 14 -9.21 28.67 18.06
CA ASP A 14 -10.09 29.75 17.58
C ASP A 14 -9.32 31.06 17.52
N GLY A 15 -9.27 31.70 16.33
CA GLY A 15 -8.48 32.91 16.10
C GLY A 15 -6.97 32.67 15.95
N GLY A 16 -6.51 31.43 15.98
CA GLY A 16 -5.13 31.07 15.72
C GLY A 16 -4.71 31.27 14.26
N ALA A 17 -3.44 30.98 13.95
CA ALA A 17 -2.86 31.23 12.64
C ALA A 17 -3.63 30.53 11.50
N LEU A 18 -4.08 29.28 11.70
CA LEU A 18 -4.83 28.54 10.69
C LEU A 18 -6.24 29.11 10.50
N ALA A 19 -6.95 29.42 11.59
CA ALA A 19 -8.29 29.99 11.52
C ALA A 19 -8.31 31.37 10.85
N SER A 20 -7.22 32.13 10.97
CA SER A 20 -7.08 33.47 10.37
C SER A 20 -6.75 33.42 8.86
N HIS A 21 -6.20 32.34 8.34
CA HIS A 21 -5.71 32.22 6.96
C HIS A 21 -6.47 31.22 6.09
N LEU A 22 -7.25 30.31 6.70
CA LEU A 22 -7.96 29.26 5.97
C LEU A 22 -9.47 29.46 6.13
N ASP A 23 -10.13 29.88 5.06
CA ASP A 23 -11.59 29.94 4.99
C ASP A 23 -12.17 28.56 5.33
N ALA A 24 -13.14 28.48 6.20
CA ALA A 24 -13.75 27.23 6.67
C ALA A 24 -12.87 26.30 7.56
N PHE A 25 -11.77 26.77 8.12
CA PHE A 25 -11.09 26.03 9.18
C PHE A 25 -11.88 26.14 10.49
N VAL A 26 -12.23 24.97 11.03
CA VAL A 26 -12.91 24.86 12.33
C VAL A 26 -12.02 24.04 13.27
N PRO A 27 -11.56 24.60 14.39
CA PRO A 27 -10.81 23.87 15.40
C PRO A 27 -11.61 22.68 15.95
N ARG A 28 -10.94 21.54 16.10
CA ARG A 28 -11.55 20.32 16.62
C ARG A 28 -10.76 19.83 17.84
N PRO A 29 -11.41 19.53 18.97
CA PRO A 29 -10.71 19.03 20.17
C PRO A 29 -9.81 17.83 19.88
N ALA A 30 -10.28 16.85 19.08
CA ALA A 30 -9.51 15.69 18.70
C ALA A 30 -8.24 16.05 17.90
N GLN A 31 -8.30 17.08 17.04
CA GLN A 31 -7.15 17.58 16.30
C GLN A 31 -6.14 18.25 17.22
N LEU A 32 -6.61 19.07 18.18
CA LEU A 32 -5.74 19.73 19.16
C LEU A 32 -4.98 18.71 20.01
N HIS A 33 -5.68 17.71 20.58
CA HIS A 33 -5.03 16.67 21.37
C HIS A 33 -4.00 15.86 20.57
N LEU A 34 -4.32 15.54 19.30
CA LEU A 34 -3.37 14.85 18.41
C LEU A 34 -2.13 15.72 18.17
N THR A 35 -2.33 17.01 17.92
CA THR A 35 -1.24 17.97 17.71
C THR A 35 -0.34 18.11 18.93
N GLU A 36 -0.92 18.18 20.13
CA GLU A 36 -0.19 18.25 21.39
C GLU A 36 0.68 16.98 21.60
N ALA A 37 0.11 15.81 21.37
CA ALA A 37 0.84 14.55 21.49
C ALA A 37 1.99 14.44 20.48
N ILE A 38 1.78 14.88 19.25
CA ILE A 38 2.83 14.90 18.21
C ILE A 38 3.93 15.91 18.59
N ALA A 39 3.57 17.11 19.05
CA ALA A 39 4.54 18.12 19.49
C ALA A 39 5.41 17.60 20.64
N ASP A 40 4.81 16.90 21.58
CA ASP A 40 5.50 16.27 22.71
C ASP A 40 6.45 15.17 22.25
N ALA A 41 5.97 14.25 21.39
CA ALA A 41 6.79 13.19 20.80
C ALA A 41 7.99 13.73 19.99
N LEU A 42 7.81 14.83 19.24
CA LEU A 42 8.90 15.50 18.52
C LEU A 42 9.99 16.04 19.44
N GLN A 43 9.61 16.56 20.62
CA GLN A 43 10.56 17.11 21.59
C GLN A 43 11.27 16.03 22.39
N GLN A 44 10.53 14.99 22.83
CA GLN A 44 11.08 13.89 23.61
C GLN A 44 11.84 12.88 22.73
N ARG A 45 11.57 12.89 21.43
CA ARG A 45 12.08 11.90 20.46
C ARG A 45 11.61 10.48 20.76
N ASP A 46 10.42 10.36 21.33
CA ASP A 46 9.81 9.08 21.64
C ASP A 46 8.87 8.64 20.51
N PRO A 47 8.72 7.32 20.26
CA PRO A 47 7.80 6.81 19.28
C PRO A 47 6.35 7.01 19.72
N LEU A 48 5.52 7.57 18.82
CA LEU A 48 4.09 7.77 19.03
C LEU A 48 3.29 6.92 18.05
N LEU A 49 2.35 6.11 18.55
CA LEU A 49 1.29 5.47 17.78
C LEU A 49 -0.03 6.24 17.98
N ALA A 50 -0.52 6.87 16.94
CA ALA A 50 -1.74 7.67 17.02
C ALA A 50 -2.82 7.19 16.04
N GLU A 51 -3.90 6.60 16.54
CA GLU A 51 -5.11 6.40 15.76
C GLU A 51 -5.97 7.65 15.83
N ALA A 52 -6.25 8.25 14.69
CA ALA A 52 -7.13 9.39 14.58
C ALA A 52 -8.19 9.14 13.51
N GLY A 53 -9.42 9.00 13.93
CA GLY A 53 -10.56 8.67 13.07
C GLY A 53 -10.72 9.64 11.89
N THR A 54 -11.50 9.23 10.88
CA THR A 54 -11.78 10.09 9.72
C THR A 54 -12.39 11.42 10.18
N GLY A 55 -11.99 12.51 9.52
CA GLY A 55 -12.47 13.86 9.84
C GLY A 55 -11.74 14.58 10.97
N THR A 56 -10.82 13.95 11.68
CA THR A 56 -10.03 14.63 12.74
C THR A 56 -9.09 15.71 12.23
N GLY A 57 -8.76 15.72 10.93
CA GLY A 57 -7.79 16.67 10.38
C GLY A 57 -6.34 16.29 10.64
N LYS A 58 -6.02 14.98 10.63
CA LYS A 58 -4.68 14.41 10.85
C LYS A 58 -3.54 15.17 10.18
N THR A 59 -3.73 15.52 8.89
CA THR A 59 -2.69 16.19 8.10
C THR A 59 -2.24 17.50 8.74
N PHE A 60 -3.17 18.36 9.13
CA PHE A 60 -2.84 19.63 9.79
C PHE A 60 -2.31 19.39 11.21
N ALA A 61 -2.84 18.37 11.90
CA ALA A 61 -2.40 18.03 13.25
C ALA A 61 -0.91 17.65 13.32
N TYR A 62 -0.35 16.98 12.28
CA TYR A 62 1.09 16.71 12.27
C TYR A 62 1.90 17.81 11.56
N LEU A 63 1.36 18.48 10.54
CA LEU A 63 2.10 19.52 9.82
C LEU A 63 2.43 20.72 10.71
N VAL A 64 1.51 21.14 11.57
CA VAL A 64 1.73 22.31 12.45
C VAL A 64 2.93 22.10 13.37
N PRO A 65 3.00 21.08 14.23
CA PRO A 65 4.15 20.89 15.11
C PRO A 65 5.44 20.56 14.34
N VAL A 66 5.38 19.85 13.20
CA VAL A 66 6.54 19.61 12.34
C VAL A 66 7.13 20.92 11.83
N LEU A 67 6.31 21.83 11.30
CA LEU A 67 6.78 23.10 10.77
C LEU A 67 7.26 24.07 11.87
N LEU A 68 6.63 24.07 13.04
CA LEU A 68 7.04 24.91 14.16
C LEU A 68 8.29 24.38 14.86
N SER A 69 8.54 23.05 14.82
CA SER A 69 9.72 22.46 15.46
C SER A 69 11.05 22.86 14.81
N GLY A 70 11.02 23.18 13.52
CA GLY A 70 12.23 23.42 12.72
C GLY A 70 13.11 22.17 12.52
N LEU A 71 12.67 20.99 12.96
CA LEU A 71 13.40 19.74 12.79
C LEU A 71 13.38 19.30 11.31
N ARG A 72 14.52 18.82 10.84
CA ARG A 72 14.55 18.17 9.53
C ARG A 72 13.69 16.91 9.56
N THR A 73 12.59 16.94 8.81
CA THR A 73 11.54 15.93 8.88
C THR A 73 11.29 15.25 7.54
N ILE A 74 11.16 13.92 7.56
CA ILE A 74 10.64 13.14 6.45
C ILE A 74 9.19 12.77 6.75
N ILE A 75 8.27 13.13 5.85
CA ILE A 75 6.87 12.75 5.92
C ILE A 75 6.60 11.71 4.84
N SER A 76 6.20 10.51 5.26
CA SER A 76 5.92 9.38 4.38
C SER A 76 4.42 9.08 4.33
N THR A 77 3.87 8.90 3.13
CA THR A 77 2.45 8.60 2.90
C THR A 77 2.26 7.30 2.13
N GLY A 78 1.06 6.69 2.22
CA GLY A 78 0.78 5.39 1.60
C GLY A 78 0.71 5.41 0.06
N THR A 79 0.24 6.51 -0.55
CA THR A 79 -0.01 6.56 -2.00
C THR A 79 0.56 7.81 -2.66
N ARG A 80 0.81 7.75 -3.99
CA ARG A 80 1.25 8.90 -4.78
C ARG A 80 0.25 10.06 -4.72
N ALA A 81 -1.05 9.76 -4.80
CA ALA A 81 -2.10 10.78 -4.75
C ALA A 81 -2.10 11.54 -3.42
N LEU A 82 -1.93 10.84 -2.28
CA LEU A 82 -1.80 11.48 -0.96
C LEU A 82 -0.50 12.27 -0.85
N GLN A 83 0.60 11.78 -1.42
CA GLN A 83 1.87 12.48 -1.49
C GLN A 83 1.76 13.80 -2.25
N ASP A 84 1.14 13.78 -3.43
CA ASP A 84 0.91 14.98 -4.26
C ASP A 84 -0.04 15.97 -3.57
N GLN A 85 -1.12 15.48 -2.98
CA GLN A 85 -2.06 16.30 -2.20
C GLN A 85 -1.37 17.00 -1.02
N LEU A 86 -0.60 16.25 -0.24
CA LEU A 86 0.12 16.77 0.91
C LEU A 86 1.11 17.87 0.48
N TYR A 87 1.90 17.61 -0.56
CA TYR A 87 2.96 18.51 -0.98
C TYR A 87 2.45 19.76 -1.71
N HIS A 88 1.49 19.61 -2.64
CA HIS A 88 1.03 20.71 -3.49
C HIS A 88 -0.12 21.51 -2.90
N ARG A 89 -0.88 20.93 -1.96
CA ARG A 89 -2.07 21.58 -1.38
C ARG A 89 -1.91 21.88 0.11
N ASP A 90 -1.66 20.86 0.92
CA ASP A 90 -1.82 20.99 2.37
C ASP A 90 -0.59 21.66 3.02
N LEU A 91 0.62 21.23 2.69
CA LEU A 91 1.88 21.78 3.21
C LEU A 91 2.06 23.29 2.89
N PRO A 92 1.83 23.79 1.65
CA PRO A 92 1.93 25.20 1.36
C PRO A 92 0.95 26.06 2.16
N ARG A 93 -0.30 25.58 2.34
CA ARG A 93 -1.33 26.30 3.10
C ARG A 93 -0.96 26.46 4.56
N VAL A 94 -0.52 25.37 5.21
CA VAL A 94 -0.11 25.40 6.62
C VAL A 94 1.14 26.25 6.79
N ARG A 95 2.14 26.10 5.90
CA ARG A 95 3.36 26.92 5.92
C ARG A 95 3.09 28.41 5.79
N GLN A 96 2.18 28.78 4.88
CA GLN A 96 1.77 30.18 4.69
C GLN A 96 1.03 30.72 5.92
N ALA A 97 0.09 29.94 6.48
CA ALA A 97 -0.65 30.33 7.67
C ALA A 97 0.25 30.56 8.89
N LEU A 98 1.26 29.71 9.06
CA LEU A 98 2.23 29.82 10.15
C LEU A 98 3.33 30.87 9.91
N GLY A 99 3.47 31.39 8.69
CA GLY A 99 4.52 32.37 8.35
C GLY A 99 5.94 31.82 8.41
N VAL A 100 6.12 30.47 8.29
CA VAL A 100 7.43 29.82 8.42
C VAL A 100 8.16 29.72 7.07
N GLY A 101 9.46 30.05 7.06
CA GLY A 101 10.30 30.09 5.86
C GLY A 101 10.99 28.77 5.50
N LEU A 102 10.53 27.62 5.98
CA LEU A 102 11.15 26.31 5.75
C LEU A 102 11.08 25.87 4.28
N ARG A 103 12.17 25.25 3.82
CA ARG A 103 12.24 24.65 2.48
C ARG A 103 11.62 23.28 2.48
N SER A 104 10.79 22.99 1.50
CA SER A 104 10.18 21.68 1.33
C SER A 104 10.51 21.08 -0.03
N ALA A 105 10.59 19.75 -0.10
CA ALA A 105 10.81 19.01 -1.32
C ALA A 105 9.89 17.79 -1.42
N LEU A 106 9.46 17.49 -2.65
CA LEU A 106 8.80 16.26 -3.01
C LEU A 106 9.83 15.35 -3.67
N LEU A 107 9.97 14.13 -3.16
CA LEU A 107 10.83 13.12 -3.79
C LEU A 107 10.01 11.86 -4.07
N LYS A 108 9.97 11.48 -5.33
CA LYS A 108 9.32 10.26 -5.83
C LYS A 108 10.37 9.21 -6.22
N GLY A 109 9.94 7.98 -6.33
CA GLY A 109 10.79 6.91 -6.87
C GLY A 109 11.20 7.21 -8.32
N ARG A 110 12.37 6.73 -8.70
CA ARG A 110 13.01 6.94 -10.02
C ARG A 110 12.09 6.71 -11.22
N ALA A 111 11.27 5.67 -11.17
CA ALA A 111 10.32 5.33 -12.23
C ALA A 111 9.20 6.38 -12.44
N ASN A 112 9.12 7.40 -11.58
CA ASN A 112 8.18 8.52 -11.75
C ASN A 112 8.79 9.71 -12.48
N TYR A 113 10.06 9.65 -12.84
CA TYR A 113 10.75 10.72 -13.56
C TYR A 113 11.14 10.29 -14.96
N LEU A 114 11.08 11.23 -15.90
CA LEU A 114 11.61 11.05 -17.24
C LEU A 114 13.13 10.78 -17.18
N CYS A 115 13.56 9.72 -17.84
CA CYS A 115 14.98 9.42 -18.04
C CYS A 115 15.42 9.89 -19.44
N ARG A 116 16.31 10.89 -19.49
CA ARG A 116 16.82 11.43 -20.76
C ARG A 116 17.57 10.40 -21.58
N TYR A 117 18.32 9.53 -20.92
CA TYR A 117 19.06 8.44 -21.56
C TYR A 117 18.10 7.43 -22.22
N ARG A 118 17.12 6.93 -21.48
CA ARG A 118 16.10 6.01 -22.02
C ARG A 118 15.27 6.65 -23.14
N LEU A 119 14.90 7.91 -22.99
CA LEU A 119 14.20 8.65 -24.01
C LEU A 119 15.03 8.76 -25.32
N GLN A 120 16.34 8.99 -25.21
CA GLN A 120 17.23 9.02 -26.37
C GLN A 120 17.33 7.65 -27.05
N GLN A 121 17.46 6.58 -26.29
CA GLN A 121 17.44 5.22 -26.83
C GLN A 121 16.12 4.91 -27.55
N ALA A 122 14.98 5.27 -26.94
CA ALA A 122 13.66 5.06 -27.53
C ALA A 122 13.43 5.86 -28.82
N ARG A 123 14.11 7.00 -29.00
CA ARG A 123 14.10 7.75 -30.28
C ARG A 123 14.77 6.99 -31.41
N GLY A 124 15.81 6.22 -31.10
CA GLY A 124 16.56 5.44 -32.10
C GLY A 124 15.79 4.24 -32.66
N GLU A 125 14.85 3.72 -31.89
CA GLU A 125 13.97 2.61 -32.31
C GLU A 125 12.56 2.73 -31.76
N PRO A 126 11.71 3.52 -32.39
CA PRO A 126 10.32 3.58 -31.97
C PRO A 126 9.61 2.28 -32.39
N ARG A 127 9.41 1.38 -31.42
CA ARG A 127 8.57 0.18 -31.59
C ARG A 127 7.20 0.45 -30.97
N PHE A 128 6.34 1.12 -31.72
CA PHE A 128 4.98 1.37 -31.28
C PHE A 128 4.05 0.29 -31.80
N SER A 129 3.19 -0.24 -30.93
CA SER A 129 2.19 -1.24 -31.31
C SER A 129 0.91 -0.60 -31.88
N SER A 130 0.78 0.74 -31.77
CA SER A 130 -0.36 1.48 -32.33
C SER A 130 -0.01 2.93 -32.68
N PRO A 131 -0.77 3.57 -33.60
CA PRO A 131 -0.63 4.99 -33.89
C PRO A 131 -0.82 5.90 -32.66
N GLU A 132 -1.68 5.51 -31.74
CA GLU A 132 -1.93 6.24 -30.48
C GLU A 132 -0.68 6.26 -29.61
N GLN A 133 0.04 5.15 -29.51
CA GLN A 133 1.32 5.10 -28.78
C GLN A 133 2.36 6.00 -29.43
N ALA A 134 2.45 6.03 -30.76
CA ALA A 134 3.34 6.93 -31.47
C ALA A 134 3.00 8.40 -31.17
N ALA A 135 1.73 8.76 -31.18
CA ALA A 135 1.27 10.11 -30.86
C ALA A 135 1.57 10.48 -29.39
N GLN A 136 1.34 9.56 -28.46
CA GLN A 136 1.68 9.74 -27.05
C GLN A 136 3.20 9.94 -26.87
N PHE A 137 4.02 9.15 -27.54
CA PHE A 137 5.48 9.31 -27.50
C PHE A 137 5.94 10.68 -28.02
N GLN A 138 5.35 11.20 -29.09
CA GLN A 138 5.63 12.56 -29.57
C GLN A 138 5.24 13.63 -28.55
N ARG A 139 4.14 13.43 -27.81
CA ARG A 139 3.76 14.32 -26.70
C ARG A 139 4.80 14.28 -25.58
N ILE A 140 5.30 13.10 -25.20
CA ILE A 140 6.38 12.94 -24.23
C ILE A 140 7.63 13.70 -24.69
N LEU A 141 8.00 13.57 -25.97
CA LEU A 141 9.15 14.27 -26.54
C LEU A 141 8.99 15.79 -26.45
N ALA A 142 7.83 16.32 -26.85
CA ALA A 142 7.55 17.76 -26.78
C ALA A 142 7.55 18.28 -25.35
N TRP A 143 7.02 17.49 -24.39
CA TRP A 143 7.00 17.84 -22.99
C TRP A 143 8.39 17.78 -22.35
N SER A 144 9.24 16.82 -22.75
CA SER A 144 10.59 16.62 -22.19
C SER A 144 11.50 17.84 -22.31
N GLY A 145 11.25 18.71 -23.29
CA GLY A 145 11.99 19.96 -23.49
C GLY A 145 11.48 21.15 -22.65
N ARG A 146 10.31 21.00 -22.00
CA ARG A 146 9.65 22.10 -21.24
C ARG A 146 9.53 21.82 -19.76
N SER A 147 9.53 20.52 -19.35
CA SER A 147 9.40 20.15 -17.94
C SER A 147 10.67 20.51 -17.16
N GLU A 148 10.49 21.15 -16.02
CA GLU A 148 11.54 21.47 -15.06
C GLU A 148 11.74 20.34 -14.02
N SER A 149 10.67 19.62 -13.70
CA SER A 149 10.68 18.55 -12.71
C SER A 149 10.97 17.18 -13.33
N GLY A 150 10.54 16.95 -14.58
CA GLY A 150 10.52 15.65 -15.24
C GLY A 150 9.55 14.66 -14.61
N ASP A 151 8.63 15.09 -13.77
CA ASP A 151 7.63 14.22 -13.13
C ASP A 151 6.58 13.78 -14.15
N ILE A 152 6.50 12.46 -14.38
CA ILE A 152 5.56 11.86 -15.36
C ILE A 152 4.09 12.21 -15.03
N ALA A 153 3.76 12.48 -13.78
CA ALA A 153 2.41 12.90 -13.39
C ALA A 153 1.96 14.23 -14.02
N GLU A 154 2.90 15.06 -14.52
CA GLU A 154 2.58 16.29 -15.28
C GLU A 154 2.02 15.99 -16.69
N LEU A 155 2.15 14.75 -17.17
CA LEU A 155 1.67 14.33 -18.50
C LEU A 155 0.19 13.90 -18.41
N GLU A 156 -0.70 14.84 -18.69
CA GLU A 156 -2.13 14.53 -18.78
C GLU A 156 -2.43 13.50 -19.87
N GLY A 157 -3.28 12.53 -19.55
CA GLY A 157 -3.77 11.52 -20.50
C GLY A 157 -2.78 10.38 -20.80
N LEU A 158 -1.70 10.25 -20.03
CA LEU A 158 -0.87 9.04 -20.02
C LEU A 158 -1.34 8.12 -18.89
N ALA A 159 -1.74 6.89 -19.25
CA ALA A 159 -2.18 5.91 -18.25
C ALA A 159 -1.00 5.41 -17.39
N ASP A 160 -1.24 5.13 -16.11
CA ASP A 160 -0.21 4.64 -15.17
C ASP A 160 0.40 3.30 -15.59
N ASP A 161 -0.31 2.51 -16.38
CA ASP A 161 0.12 1.22 -16.95
C ASP A 161 0.58 1.31 -18.40
N SER A 162 0.80 2.53 -18.91
CA SER A 162 1.21 2.74 -20.31
C SER A 162 2.50 1.98 -20.62
N PRO A 163 2.55 1.21 -21.74
CA PRO A 163 3.75 0.51 -22.18
C PRO A 163 4.89 1.45 -22.58
N LEU A 164 4.63 2.75 -22.72
CA LEU A 164 5.66 3.76 -22.97
C LEU A 164 6.48 4.10 -21.72
N LEU A 165 5.93 3.95 -20.51
CA LEU A 165 6.63 4.30 -19.27
C LEU A 165 7.98 3.60 -19.10
N PRO A 166 8.09 2.27 -19.28
CA PRO A 166 9.38 1.58 -19.19
C PRO A 166 10.40 2.01 -20.26
N MET A 167 9.93 2.60 -21.38
CA MET A 167 10.80 3.08 -22.45
C MET A 167 11.41 4.45 -22.14
N VAL A 168 10.77 5.25 -21.30
CA VAL A 168 11.16 6.65 -21.04
C VAL A 168 11.49 6.94 -19.57
N THR A 169 11.35 5.96 -18.70
CA THR A 169 11.75 6.02 -17.28
C THR A 169 12.86 5.03 -16.98
N SER A 170 13.50 5.12 -15.82
CA SER A 170 14.52 4.16 -15.40
C SER A 170 14.13 3.47 -14.08
N THR A 171 14.68 2.29 -13.88
CA THR A 171 14.66 1.54 -12.62
C THR A 171 16.03 1.62 -11.93
N VAL A 172 16.15 1.06 -10.73
CA VAL A 172 17.44 0.93 -10.06
C VAL A 172 18.38 0.10 -10.92
N ASP A 173 17.88 -0.98 -11.50
CA ASP A 173 18.69 -1.96 -12.25
C ASP A 173 19.22 -1.42 -13.59
N ASN A 174 18.51 -0.50 -14.28
CA ASN A 174 18.89 -0.03 -15.60
C ASN A 174 19.38 1.42 -15.66
N CYS A 175 19.64 2.04 -14.51
CA CYS A 175 20.20 3.37 -14.43
C CYS A 175 21.75 3.30 -14.38
N LEU A 176 22.42 4.06 -15.23
CA LEU A 176 23.89 4.11 -15.30
C LEU A 176 24.53 4.89 -14.14
N GLY A 177 23.77 5.48 -13.23
CA GLY A 177 24.32 6.25 -12.12
C GLY A 177 25.18 7.42 -12.60
N THR A 178 26.35 7.59 -11.98
CA THR A 178 27.34 8.64 -12.31
C THR A 178 27.91 8.53 -13.71
N ASP A 179 27.88 7.34 -14.31
CA ASP A 179 28.43 7.10 -15.64
C ASP A 179 27.43 7.48 -16.75
N CYS A 180 26.27 7.98 -16.38
CA CYS A 180 25.25 8.42 -17.32
C CYS A 180 25.65 9.73 -18.02
N PRO A 181 25.65 9.79 -19.38
CA PRO A 181 25.99 11.02 -20.11
C PRO A 181 25.04 12.19 -19.84
N PHE A 182 23.88 11.93 -19.20
CA PHE A 182 22.91 12.95 -18.81
C PHE A 182 22.87 13.18 -17.29
N TRP A 183 23.94 12.84 -16.56
CA TRP A 183 23.96 12.94 -15.10
C TRP A 183 23.64 14.34 -14.59
N ASP A 184 24.25 15.37 -15.15
CA ASP A 184 24.08 16.77 -14.75
C ASP A 184 22.66 17.30 -15.05
N ASP A 185 22.04 16.75 -16.09
CA ASP A 185 20.68 17.09 -16.52
C ASP A 185 19.60 16.10 -16.00
N CYS A 186 19.99 15.16 -15.13
CA CYS A 186 19.11 14.12 -14.64
C CYS A 186 18.07 14.67 -13.67
N PHE A 187 16.79 14.48 -13.98
CA PHE A 187 15.69 14.91 -13.12
C PHE A 187 15.70 14.24 -11.74
N VAL A 188 16.09 12.98 -11.65
CA VAL A 188 16.21 12.25 -10.38
C VAL A 188 17.32 12.85 -9.52
N VAL A 189 18.49 13.17 -10.12
CA VAL A 189 19.60 13.80 -9.42
C VAL A 189 19.19 15.17 -8.88
N ARG A 190 18.55 15.99 -9.71
CA ARG A 190 18.04 17.31 -9.30
C ARG A 190 16.98 17.21 -8.20
N ALA A 191 16.07 16.22 -8.27
CA ALA A 191 15.07 16.00 -7.23
C ALA A 191 15.72 15.58 -5.90
N ARG A 192 16.74 14.70 -5.93
CA ARG A 192 17.51 14.32 -4.74
C ARG A 192 18.28 15.50 -4.14
N GLN A 193 18.93 16.32 -4.96
CA GLN A 193 19.63 17.52 -4.49
C GLN A 193 18.67 18.50 -3.80
N ARG A 194 17.46 18.70 -4.36
CA ARG A 194 16.41 19.50 -3.69
C ARG A 194 15.99 18.90 -2.36
N ALA A 195 15.82 17.56 -2.29
CA ALA A 195 15.48 16.86 -1.06
C ALA A 195 16.60 16.98 0.00
N GLN A 196 17.87 16.84 -0.40
CA GLN A 196 19.01 17.02 0.49
C GLN A 196 19.10 18.44 1.09
N ALA A 197 18.68 19.45 0.33
CA ALA A 197 18.67 20.84 0.77
C ALA A 197 17.42 21.26 1.53
N ALA A 198 16.40 20.40 1.63
CA ALA A 198 15.12 20.72 2.25
C ALA A 198 15.09 20.43 3.75
N ASP A 199 14.23 21.19 4.45
CA ASP A 199 13.95 21.01 5.87
C ASP A 199 12.82 19.99 6.07
N VAL A 200 11.85 19.92 5.12
CA VAL A 200 10.76 18.94 5.11
C VAL A 200 10.74 18.23 3.76
N VAL A 201 10.84 16.91 3.78
CA VAL A 201 10.80 16.07 2.58
C VAL A 201 9.56 15.17 2.61
N VAL A 202 8.74 15.26 1.56
CA VAL A 202 7.56 14.41 1.39
C VAL A 202 7.90 13.24 0.46
N VAL A 203 7.68 12.02 0.93
CA VAL A 203 7.95 10.77 0.20
C VAL A 203 6.75 9.82 0.29
N ASN A 204 6.78 8.72 -0.44
CA ASN A 204 5.87 7.60 -0.17
C ASN A 204 6.59 6.49 0.62
N HIS A 205 5.82 5.57 1.19
CA HIS A 205 6.37 4.46 1.97
C HIS A 205 7.35 3.60 1.17
N HIS A 206 7.11 3.41 -0.12
CA HIS A 206 8.01 2.64 -0.98
C HIS A 206 9.41 3.27 -1.05
N LEU A 207 9.50 4.59 -1.17
CA LEU A 207 10.80 5.26 -1.24
C LEU A 207 11.48 5.31 0.13
N LEU A 208 10.71 5.49 1.21
CA LEU A 208 11.23 5.39 2.58
C LEU A 208 11.83 4.01 2.83
N LEU A 209 11.08 2.95 2.57
CA LEU A 209 11.53 1.56 2.79
C LEU A 209 12.71 1.18 1.89
N ALA A 210 12.75 1.68 0.65
CA ALA A 210 13.92 1.49 -0.22
C ALA A 210 15.18 2.17 0.35
N ASP A 211 15.05 3.35 0.97
CA ASP A 211 16.14 4.02 1.67
C ASP A 211 16.60 3.23 2.91
N LEU A 212 15.64 2.71 3.69
CA LEU A 212 15.94 1.89 4.87
C LEU A 212 16.70 0.61 4.48
N ALA A 213 16.27 -0.09 3.44
CA ALA A 213 16.93 -1.30 2.95
C ALA A 213 18.36 -1.00 2.48
N LEU A 214 18.58 0.06 1.69
CA LEU A 214 19.92 0.45 1.24
C LEU A 214 20.86 0.83 2.40
N LYS A 215 20.34 1.47 3.43
CA LYS A 215 21.12 1.83 4.63
C LYS A 215 21.51 0.60 5.46
N GLN A 216 20.65 -0.41 5.50
CA GLN A 216 20.94 -1.69 6.15
C GLN A 216 22.12 -2.40 5.46
N ASP A 217 22.13 -2.40 4.13
CA ASP A 217 23.19 -3.02 3.32
C ASP A 217 24.47 -2.16 3.21
N GLY A 218 24.48 -0.94 3.75
CA GLY A 218 25.62 -0.03 3.69
C GLY A 218 25.88 0.64 2.34
N PHE A 219 24.92 0.56 1.40
CA PHE A 219 25.09 1.04 0.01
C PHE A 219 24.71 2.52 -0.23
N GLY A 220 24.58 3.32 0.82
CA GLY A 220 24.34 4.76 0.67
C GLY A 220 22.93 5.21 1.03
N GLU A 221 22.63 6.48 0.74
CA GLU A 221 21.38 7.14 1.15
C GLU A 221 20.62 7.68 -0.05
N LEU A 222 19.30 7.38 -0.10
CA LEU A 222 18.37 8.03 -1.04
C LEU A 222 17.79 9.31 -0.46
N LEU A 223 17.54 9.30 0.87
CA LEU A 223 16.93 10.36 1.63
C LEU A 223 17.96 11.06 2.52
N PRO A 224 17.79 12.36 2.78
CA PRO A 224 18.64 13.06 3.73
C PRO A 224 18.50 12.50 5.14
N GLY A 225 19.52 12.67 5.97
CA GLY A 225 19.38 12.41 7.40
C GLY A 225 18.26 13.26 8.00
N ALA A 226 17.38 12.65 8.80
CA ALA A 226 16.24 13.29 9.42
C ALA A 226 16.28 13.20 10.94
N GLN A 227 15.68 14.20 11.61
CA GLN A 227 15.51 14.25 13.07
C GLN A 227 14.11 13.82 13.49
N ALA A 228 13.17 13.78 12.53
CA ALA A 228 11.82 13.29 12.73
C ALA A 228 11.30 12.56 11.49
N PHE A 229 10.48 11.54 11.72
CA PHE A 229 9.74 10.79 10.72
C PHE A 229 8.25 10.82 11.07
N VAL A 230 7.42 11.21 10.11
CA VAL A 230 5.97 11.09 10.21
C VAL A 230 5.51 10.06 9.18
N ILE A 231 4.92 8.98 9.66
CA ILE A 231 4.42 7.87 8.85
C ILE A 231 2.89 7.96 8.85
N ASP A 232 2.33 8.55 7.81
CA ASP A 232 0.89 8.65 7.62
C ASP A 232 0.36 7.40 6.91
N GLU A 233 -0.79 6.88 7.33
CA GLU A 233 -1.32 5.55 6.96
C GLU A 233 -0.38 4.40 7.36
N ALA A 234 0.16 4.49 8.57
CA ALA A 234 1.18 3.59 9.11
C ALA A 234 0.79 2.10 9.14
N HIS A 235 -0.51 1.78 9.08
CA HIS A 235 -1.02 0.41 8.97
C HIS A 235 -0.50 -0.34 7.75
N GLN A 236 -0.05 0.38 6.68
CA GLN A 236 0.49 -0.23 5.46
C GLN A 236 1.97 -0.60 5.59
N LEU A 237 2.69 0.02 6.52
CA LEU A 237 4.15 -0.06 6.57
C LEU A 237 4.68 -1.50 6.74
N PRO A 238 4.14 -2.36 7.64
CA PRO A 238 4.67 -3.71 7.82
C PRO A 238 4.56 -4.60 6.58
N GLU A 239 3.44 -4.52 5.85
CA GLU A 239 3.25 -5.32 4.63
C GLU A 239 4.17 -4.85 3.50
N LEU A 240 4.35 -3.53 3.37
CA LEU A 240 5.27 -2.97 2.40
C LEU A 240 6.72 -3.26 2.77
N ALA A 241 7.08 -3.19 4.05
CA ALA A 241 8.42 -3.49 4.53
C ALA A 241 8.87 -4.91 4.16
N ALA A 242 7.97 -5.89 4.28
CA ALA A 242 8.25 -7.27 3.87
C ALA A 242 8.63 -7.42 2.39
N GLN A 243 8.10 -6.54 1.52
CA GLN A 243 8.47 -6.52 0.10
C GLN A 243 9.83 -5.87 -0.15
N PHE A 244 10.23 -4.89 0.65
CA PHE A 244 11.48 -4.14 0.47
C PHE A 244 12.69 -4.80 1.13
N PHE A 245 12.50 -5.47 2.25
CA PHE A 245 13.54 -6.25 2.91
C PHE A 245 13.68 -7.65 2.31
N GLY A 246 12.81 -8.01 1.37
CA GLY A 246 12.88 -9.24 0.60
C GLY A 246 13.62 -9.05 -0.72
N GLU A 247 14.05 -10.16 -1.30
CA GLU A 247 14.64 -10.23 -2.63
C GLU A 247 13.70 -10.91 -3.62
N GLY A 248 13.75 -10.47 -4.87
CA GLY A 248 12.93 -11.10 -5.90
C GLY A 248 13.47 -10.94 -7.31
N PHE A 249 13.04 -11.84 -8.18
CA PHE A 249 13.29 -11.80 -9.61
C PHE A 249 12.05 -12.25 -10.39
N GLY A 250 12.08 -12.11 -11.68
CA GLY A 250 10.99 -12.56 -12.52
C GLY A 250 11.29 -12.48 -14.01
N MET A 251 10.38 -13.01 -14.80
CA MET A 251 10.53 -13.11 -16.25
C MET A 251 10.73 -11.74 -16.91
N ARG A 252 9.93 -10.75 -16.53
CA ARG A 252 9.96 -9.44 -17.20
C ARG A 252 11.28 -8.68 -17.01
N PRO A 253 11.85 -8.51 -15.80
CA PRO A 253 13.17 -7.90 -15.61
C PRO A 253 14.29 -8.56 -16.43
N TRP A 254 14.27 -9.88 -16.55
CA TRP A 254 15.28 -10.60 -17.32
C TRP A 254 15.09 -10.49 -18.84
N GLN A 255 13.84 -10.41 -19.31
CA GLN A 255 13.55 -10.04 -20.70
C GLN A 255 13.98 -8.60 -21.03
N GLU A 256 13.81 -7.69 -20.08
CA GLU A 256 14.28 -6.30 -20.21
C GLU A 256 15.79 -6.23 -20.23
N LEU A 257 16.50 -7.03 -19.42
CA LEU A 257 17.96 -7.16 -19.47
C LEU A 257 18.43 -7.57 -20.87
N GLY A 258 17.86 -8.60 -21.46
CA GLY A 258 18.23 -9.03 -22.83
C GLY A 258 18.02 -7.93 -23.88
N ARG A 259 16.91 -7.19 -23.77
CA ARG A 259 16.63 -6.06 -24.68
C ARG A 259 17.62 -4.92 -24.50
N ASP A 260 17.97 -4.60 -23.25
CA ASP A 260 18.94 -3.55 -22.95
C ASP A 260 20.33 -3.94 -23.45
N CYS A 261 20.74 -5.20 -23.31
CA CYS A 261 22.03 -5.71 -23.88
C CYS A 261 22.13 -5.45 -25.39
N LEU A 262 21.08 -5.80 -26.14
CA LEU A 262 21.05 -5.58 -27.60
C LEU A 262 20.99 -4.09 -27.96
N ALA A 263 20.34 -3.27 -27.14
CA ALA A 263 20.27 -1.83 -27.36
C ALA A 263 21.63 -1.16 -27.16
N GLU A 264 22.34 -1.50 -26.09
CA GLU A 264 23.67 -0.97 -25.77
C GLU A 264 24.74 -1.47 -26.75
N ALA A 265 24.59 -2.70 -27.25
CA ALA A 265 25.53 -3.30 -28.21
C ALA A 265 25.61 -2.59 -29.57
N ARG A 266 24.60 -1.80 -29.95
CA ARG A 266 24.56 -1.14 -31.27
C ARG A 266 25.66 -0.14 -31.50
N GLY A 267 26.12 0.52 -30.46
CA GLY A 267 27.21 1.48 -30.52
C GLY A 267 28.61 0.85 -30.56
N VAL A 268 28.71 -0.48 -30.42
CA VAL A 268 29.98 -1.20 -30.26
C VAL A 268 30.14 -2.24 -31.37
N GLY A 269 31.18 -2.10 -32.19
CA GLY A 269 31.46 -2.99 -33.30
C GLY A 269 31.57 -4.46 -32.90
N GLY A 270 30.79 -5.36 -33.50
CA GLY A 270 30.80 -6.80 -33.25
C GLY A 270 30.00 -7.23 -32.01
N ALA A 271 29.63 -6.33 -31.08
CA ALA A 271 28.96 -6.66 -29.85
C ALA A 271 27.53 -7.20 -30.10
N GLN A 272 26.81 -6.65 -31.05
CA GLN A 272 25.44 -7.11 -31.37
C GLN A 272 25.42 -8.56 -31.83
N SER A 273 26.34 -8.97 -32.70
CA SER A 273 26.44 -10.37 -33.15
C SER A 273 26.89 -11.32 -32.04
N ALA A 274 27.71 -10.87 -31.09
CA ALA A 274 28.14 -11.66 -29.94
C ALA A 274 27.03 -11.88 -28.90
N LEU A 275 26.10 -10.93 -28.75
CA LEU A 275 25.04 -10.97 -27.74
C LEU A 275 23.69 -11.51 -28.24
N GLN A 276 23.47 -11.54 -29.58
CA GLN A 276 22.18 -11.93 -30.13
C GLN A 276 21.79 -13.36 -29.70
N GLU A 277 22.66 -14.34 -29.90
CA GLU A 277 22.41 -15.73 -29.59
C GLU A 277 22.21 -15.98 -28.06
N PRO A 278 23.07 -15.47 -27.15
CA PRO A 278 22.84 -15.56 -25.71
C PRO A 278 21.51 -14.96 -25.24
N VAL A 279 21.13 -13.81 -25.81
CA VAL A 279 19.85 -13.18 -25.47
C VAL A 279 18.67 -14.02 -25.94
N ASP A 280 18.72 -14.54 -27.17
CA ASP A 280 17.65 -15.38 -27.74
C ASP A 280 17.50 -16.69 -26.93
N GLN A 281 18.62 -17.30 -26.53
CA GLN A 281 18.63 -18.50 -25.68
C GLN A 281 17.96 -18.21 -24.32
N LEU A 282 18.33 -17.13 -23.65
CA LEU A 282 17.70 -16.74 -22.37
C LEU A 282 16.20 -16.48 -22.53
N GLN A 283 15.79 -15.79 -23.60
CA GLN A 283 14.37 -15.52 -23.85
C GLN A 283 13.57 -16.80 -24.08
N GLN A 284 14.11 -17.77 -24.83
CA GLN A 284 13.50 -19.10 -25.05
C GLN A 284 13.39 -19.88 -23.73
N ALA A 285 14.46 -19.89 -22.91
CA ALA A 285 14.47 -20.54 -21.60
C ALA A 285 13.39 -19.96 -20.67
N LEU A 286 13.23 -18.64 -20.64
CA LEU A 286 12.20 -17.99 -19.83
C LEU A 286 10.77 -18.33 -20.27
N LEU A 287 10.53 -18.44 -21.58
CA LEU A 287 9.24 -18.85 -22.12
C LEU A 287 8.95 -20.32 -21.80
N ALA A 288 9.95 -21.20 -21.95
CA ALA A 288 9.84 -22.62 -21.63
C ALA A 288 9.54 -22.85 -20.15
N LEU A 289 10.27 -22.15 -19.24
CA LEU A 289 10.02 -22.22 -17.80
C LEU A 289 8.60 -21.74 -17.48
N ARG A 290 8.14 -20.61 -18.06
CA ARG A 290 6.77 -20.12 -17.84
C ARG A 290 5.72 -21.16 -18.26
N SER A 291 5.93 -21.84 -19.39
CA SER A 291 5.04 -22.94 -19.84
C SER A 291 5.08 -24.14 -18.89
N ALA A 292 6.28 -24.54 -18.41
CA ALA A 292 6.42 -25.61 -17.43
C ALA A 292 5.66 -25.34 -16.12
N MET A 293 5.54 -24.06 -15.74
CA MET A 293 4.82 -23.63 -14.53
C MET A 293 3.29 -23.54 -14.70
N GLU A 294 2.71 -23.78 -15.88
CA GLU A 294 1.25 -23.66 -16.11
C GLU A 294 0.41 -24.62 -15.27
N GLY A 295 0.97 -25.75 -14.86
CA GLY A 295 0.30 -26.72 -13.98
C GLY A 295 0.28 -26.34 -12.50
N LEU A 296 0.97 -25.28 -12.11
CA LEU A 296 1.06 -24.82 -10.73
C LEU A 296 -0.10 -23.89 -10.39
N PRO A 297 -0.51 -23.78 -9.10
CA PRO A 297 -1.44 -22.75 -8.66
C PRO A 297 -0.85 -21.34 -8.89
N PRO A 298 -1.70 -20.30 -8.95
CA PRO A 298 -1.25 -18.92 -9.19
C PRO A 298 -0.17 -18.42 -8.21
N ARG A 299 -0.19 -18.92 -6.97
CA ARG A 299 0.83 -18.69 -5.93
C ARG A 299 1.17 -19.97 -5.22
N GLY A 300 2.40 -20.08 -4.72
CA GLY A 300 2.84 -21.21 -3.93
C GLY A 300 4.28 -21.08 -3.48
N THR A 301 4.67 -21.98 -2.59
CA THR A 301 6.03 -22.05 -2.07
C THR A 301 7.01 -22.59 -3.12
N GLN A 302 8.26 -22.20 -3.01
CA GLN A 302 9.35 -22.66 -3.86
C GLN A 302 9.42 -24.20 -3.91
N TRP A 303 9.38 -24.88 -2.76
CA TRP A 303 9.48 -26.34 -2.70
C TRP A 303 8.39 -27.03 -3.54
N ARG A 304 7.18 -26.46 -3.58
CA ARG A 304 6.09 -26.97 -4.40
C ARG A 304 6.36 -26.81 -5.89
N ALA A 305 6.99 -25.70 -6.30
CA ALA A 305 7.41 -25.52 -7.69
C ALA A 305 8.52 -26.49 -8.09
N LEU A 306 9.55 -26.63 -7.26
CA LEU A 306 10.70 -27.48 -7.50
C LEU A 306 10.41 -29.00 -7.36
N ALA A 307 9.27 -29.36 -6.76
CA ALA A 307 8.79 -30.73 -6.76
C ALA A 307 8.37 -31.25 -8.16
N MET A 308 8.12 -30.35 -9.10
CA MET A 308 7.83 -30.66 -10.50
C MET A 308 9.16 -30.71 -11.30
N PRO A 309 9.58 -31.87 -11.83
CA PRO A 309 10.87 -32.00 -12.52
C PRO A 309 11.03 -31.03 -13.68
N GLN A 310 9.99 -30.86 -14.50
CA GLN A 310 10.04 -29.91 -15.64
C GLN A 310 10.22 -28.45 -15.22
N VAL A 311 9.80 -28.06 -14.03
CA VAL A 311 10.00 -26.71 -13.49
C VAL A 311 11.44 -26.55 -13.00
N ARG A 312 11.99 -27.56 -12.33
CA ARG A 312 13.39 -27.60 -11.90
C ARG A 312 14.32 -27.50 -13.10
N ASP A 313 14.15 -28.42 -14.10
CA ASP A 313 14.94 -28.41 -15.35
C ASP A 313 14.81 -27.06 -16.10
N GLY A 314 13.64 -26.43 -16.02
CA GLY A 314 13.40 -25.09 -16.56
C GLY A 314 14.24 -24.01 -15.87
N PHE A 315 14.34 -24.05 -14.53
CA PHE A 315 15.22 -23.12 -13.80
C PHE A 315 16.69 -23.37 -14.11
N ASP A 316 17.13 -24.63 -14.22
CA ASP A 316 18.50 -24.96 -14.61
C ASP A 316 18.84 -24.43 -16.02
N THR A 317 17.88 -24.51 -16.95
CA THR A 317 18.04 -23.96 -18.30
C THR A 317 18.13 -22.43 -18.29
N VAL A 318 17.32 -21.76 -17.46
CA VAL A 318 17.40 -20.29 -17.29
C VAL A 318 18.72 -19.90 -16.65
N MET A 319 19.19 -20.66 -15.65
CA MET A 319 20.51 -20.45 -15.04
C MET A 319 21.64 -20.52 -16.08
N ALA A 320 21.64 -21.57 -16.90
CA ALA A 320 22.63 -21.71 -17.99
C ALA A 320 22.56 -20.54 -18.98
N GLY A 321 21.35 -20.07 -19.34
CA GLY A 321 21.16 -18.91 -20.21
C GLY A 321 21.69 -17.60 -19.60
N LEU A 322 21.47 -17.37 -18.29
CA LEU A 322 21.99 -16.20 -17.59
C LEU A 322 23.52 -16.23 -17.50
N VAL A 323 24.12 -17.36 -17.18
CA VAL A 323 25.58 -17.54 -17.14
C VAL A 323 26.19 -17.33 -18.53
N THR A 324 25.58 -17.87 -19.58
CA THR A 324 26.04 -17.67 -20.96
C THR A 324 25.99 -16.18 -21.35
N LEU A 325 24.92 -15.48 -20.99
CA LEU A 325 24.82 -14.05 -21.23
C LEU A 325 25.85 -13.25 -20.46
N GLU A 326 26.08 -13.55 -19.18
CA GLU A 326 27.11 -12.91 -18.36
C GLU A 326 28.50 -13.09 -18.98
N GLN A 327 28.85 -14.32 -19.37
CA GLN A 327 30.14 -14.64 -20.01
C GLN A 327 30.31 -13.90 -21.34
N ALA A 328 29.24 -13.77 -22.16
CA ALA A 328 29.28 -13.04 -23.41
C ALA A 328 29.45 -11.51 -23.20
N LEU A 329 28.94 -10.98 -22.11
CA LEU A 329 29.07 -9.56 -21.73
C LEU A 329 30.46 -9.23 -21.14
N GLN A 330 31.13 -10.19 -20.50
CA GLN A 330 32.40 -9.99 -19.81
C GLN A 330 33.48 -9.30 -20.66
N PRO A 331 33.77 -9.68 -21.93
CA PRO A 331 34.76 -9.01 -22.75
C PRO A 331 34.31 -7.65 -23.28
N LEU A 332 33.03 -7.31 -23.17
CA LEU A 332 32.43 -6.09 -23.74
C LEU A 332 32.25 -4.99 -22.68
N ARG A 333 32.53 -5.25 -21.41
CA ARG A 333 32.27 -4.33 -20.28
C ARG A 333 32.90 -2.95 -20.46
N GLU A 334 34.18 -2.91 -20.88
CA GLU A 334 34.93 -1.66 -21.00
C GLU A 334 34.55 -0.86 -22.25
N ALA A 335 33.81 -1.46 -23.19
CA ALA A 335 33.45 -0.82 -24.45
C ALA A 335 32.35 0.24 -24.30
N ALA A 336 31.45 0.10 -23.32
CA ALA A 336 30.40 1.07 -23.03
C ALA A 336 29.85 0.88 -21.61
N ALA A 337 29.56 1.98 -20.92
CA ALA A 337 28.99 1.95 -19.56
C ALA A 337 27.66 1.18 -19.49
N GLY A 338 26.87 1.21 -20.55
CA GLY A 338 25.63 0.43 -20.63
C GLY A 338 25.86 -1.08 -20.69
N LEU A 339 26.94 -1.54 -21.32
CA LEU A 339 27.31 -2.96 -21.37
C LEU A 339 27.88 -3.44 -20.03
N ASP A 340 28.66 -2.60 -19.33
CA ASP A 340 29.11 -2.91 -17.97
C ASP A 340 27.95 -3.02 -16.98
N ALA A 341 26.98 -2.11 -17.07
CA ALA A 341 25.73 -2.19 -16.27
C ALA A 341 24.93 -3.45 -16.60
N CYS A 342 24.83 -3.86 -17.87
CA CYS A 342 24.18 -5.11 -18.26
C CYS A 342 24.91 -6.33 -17.71
N HIS A 343 26.24 -6.36 -17.72
CA HIS A 343 27.03 -7.42 -17.12
C HIS A 343 26.80 -7.53 -15.60
N ALA A 344 26.82 -6.40 -14.89
CA ALA A 344 26.55 -6.39 -13.44
C ALA A 344 25.14 -6.93 -13.12
N ARG A 345 24.14 -6.58 -13.93
CA ARG A 345 22.76 -7.09 -13.81
C ARG A 345 22.66 -8.59 -14.11
N ALA A 346 23.39 -9.09 -15.11
CA ALA A 346 23.41 -10.53 -15.43
C ALA A 346 24.01 -11.33 -14.27
N ARG A 347 25.12 -10.87 -13.71
CA ARG A 347 25.76 -11.50 -12.55
C ARG A 347 24.84 -11.49 -11.32
N GLU A 348 24.19 -10.36 -11.04
CA GLU A 348 23.23 -10.27 -9.94
C GLU A 348 22.02 -11.19 -10.17
N ALA A 349 21.54 -11.34 -11.41
CA ALA A 349 20.46 -12.27 -11.75
C ALA A 349 20.84 -13.73 -11.45
N VAL A 350 22.08 -14.14 -11.78
CA VAL A 350 22.63 -15.44 -11.43
C VAL A 350 22.64 -15.62 -9.90
N SER A 351 23.19 -14.67 -9.17
CA SER A 351 23.27 -14.73 -7.70
C SER A 351 21.90 -14.83 -7.03
N ARG A 352 20.91 -14.04 -7.47
CA ARG A 352 19.53 -14.09 -6.95
C ARG A 352 18.86 -15.43 -7.22
N LEU A 353 19.10 -16.01 -8.40
CA LEU A 353 18.55 -17.32 -8.73
C LEU A 353 19.17 -18.43 -7.87
N ILE A 354 20.49 -18.42 -7.65
CA ILE A 354 21.19 -19.35 -6.75
C ILE A 354 20.61 -19.28 -5.33
N ARG A 355 20.52 -18.07 -4.76
CA ARG A 355 19.94 -17.87 -3.41
C ARG A 355 18.49 -18.35 -3.31
N TRP A 356 17.70 -18.18 -4.37
CA TRP A 356 16.32 -18.64 -4.36
C TRP A 356 16.21 -20.16 -4.54
N LEU A 357 17.09 -20.79 -5.32
CA LEU A 357 17.11 -22.25 -5.46
C LEU A 357 17.58 -22.95 -4.18
N GLY A 358 18.29 -22.24 -3.29
CA GLY A 358 18.78 -22.80 -2.03
C GLY A 358 20.10 -23.58 -2.18
N ASP A 359 20.84 -23.31 -3.27
CA ASP A 359 22.16 -23.94 -3.52
C ASP A 359 23.30 -23.24 -2.77
N ASP A 360 23.02 -22.12 -2.09
CA ASP A 360 23.98 -21.56 -1.13
C ASP A 360 23.95 -22.41 0.13
N GLU A 361 25.01 -23.18 0.39
CA GLU A 361 25.26 -23.72 1.74
C GLU A 361 25.27 -22.53 2.71
N PRO A 362 24.48 -22.56 3.81
CA PRO A 362 24.66 -21.57 4.85
C PRO A 362 26.15 -21.63 5.25
N ALA A 363 26.86 -20.52 5.12
CA ALA A 363 28.17 -20.39 5.71
C ALA A 363 27.97 -20.68 7.20
N LEU A 364 28.34 -21.88 7.62
CA LEU A 364 28.35 -22.29 9.02
C LEU A 364 29.45 -21.46 9.67
N ASP A 365 29.08 -20.27 10.10
CA ASP A 365 29.88 -19.48 11.01
C ASP A 365 29.76 -20.17 12.38
N PHE A 366 30.77 -20.97 12.72
CA PHE A 366 30.81 -21.83 13.91
C PHE A 366 30.87 -21.02 15.22
N ASP A 367 30.91 -19.70 15.16
CA ASP A 367 31.00 -18.79 16.30
C ASP A 367 29.67 -18.06 16.65
N THR A 368 28.58 -18.29 15.91
CA THR A 368 27.27 -17.70 16.22
C THR A 368 26.43 -18.66 17.06
N ASP A 369 25.89 -18.15 18.18
CA ASP A 369 24.98 -18.84 19.08
C ASP A 369 23.76 -19.37 18.28
N PRO A 370 23.39 -20.67 18.38
CA PRO A 370 22.22 -21.23 17.70
C PRO A 370 20.90 -20.53 18.03
N ALA A 371 20.84 -19.76 19.14
CA ALA A 371 19.70 -18.94 19.52
C ALA A 371 19.60 -17.62 18.70
N GLU A 372 20.72 -17.10 18.15
CA GLU A 372 20.72 -15.91 17.27
C GLU A 372 20.48 -16.24 15.81
N THR A 373 20.75 -17.46 15.38
CA THR A 373 20.46 -17.96 14.01
C THR A 373 19.00 -18.40 13.80
N ALA A 374 18.19 -18.43 14.83
CA ALA A 374 16.73 -18.59 14.72
C ALA A 374 15.99 -17.30 14.35
N THR A 375 16.64 -16.37 13.62
CA THR A 375 15.93 -15.31 12.90
C THR A 375 14.99 -15.99 11.89
N ALA A 376 13.72 -15.67 12.00
CA ALA A 376 12.63 -16.28 11.25
C ALA A 376 13.02 -16.52 9.79
N ALA A 377 13.06 -17.78 9.38
CA ALA A 377 13.51 -18.16 8.03
C ALA A 377 12.69 -17.43 6.97
N ASP A 378 13.36 -16.91 5.95
CA ASP A 378 12.70 -16.26 4.81
C ASP A 378 11.78 -17.24 4.09
N VAL A 379 10.66 -16.74 3.61
CA VAL A 379 9.72 -17.52 2.81
C VAL A 379 10.09 -17.41 1.33
N LEU A 380 10.45 -18.54 0.74
CA LEU A 380 10.71 -18.67 -0.70
C LEU A 380 9.40 -19.05 -1.40
N TRP A 381 8.94 -18.22 -2.33
CA TRP A 381 7.65 -18.41 -2.99
C TRP A 381 7.64 -17.88 -4.42
N TYR A 382 6.62 -18.26 -5.19
CA TYR A 382 6.40 -17.79 -6.56
C TYR A 382 4.97 -17.26 -6.75
N GLU A 383 4.83 -16.41 -7.75
CA GLU A 383 3.55 -15.92 -8.26
C GLU A 383 3.53 -16.02 -9.79
N LEU A 384 2.45 -16.59 -10.33
CA LEU A 384 2.20 -16.64 -11.76
C LEU A 384 1.33 -15.45 -12.17
N THR A 385 1.77 -14.76 -13.20
CA THR A 385 0.99 -13.71 -13.85
C THR A 385 0.51 -14.19 -15.22
N PRO A 386 -0.48 -13.54 -15.85
CA PRO A 386 -0.93 -13.92 -17.19
C PRO A 386 0.19 -13.93 -18.24
N ARG A 387 1.25 -13.15 -18.04
CA ARG A 387 2.34 -12.98 -19.02
C ARG A 387 3.73 -13.34 -18.47
N GLY A 388 3.82 -13.96 -17.30
CA GLY A 388 5.13 -14.28 -16.72
C GLY A 388 5.03 -14.92 -15.34
N PHE A 389 6.13 -14.88 -14.61
CA PHE A 389 6.25 -15.32 -13.22
C PHE A 389 7.10 -14.35 -12.42
N ARG A 390 6.96 -14.41 -11.11
CA ARG A 390 7.85 -13.79 -10.11
C ARG A 390 8.23 -14.84 -9.08
N CYS A 391 9.46 -14.78 -8.63
CA CYS A 391 9.99 -15.56 -7.52
C CYS A 391 10.48 -14.58 -6.47
N GLN A 392 10.18 -14.87 -5.21
CA GLN A 392 10.41 -13.97 -4.09
C GLN A 392 11.03 -14.75 -2.93
N ARG A 393 11.92 -14.08 -2.22
CA ARG A 393 12.42 -14.43 -0.89
C ARG A 393 11.98 -13.32 0.05
N THR A 394 11.06 -13.59 0.95
CA THR A 394 10.39 -12.58 1.78
C THR A 394 10.61 -12.88 3.25
N PRO A 395 11.13 -11.93 4.06
CA PRO A 395 11.26 -12.12 5.50
C PRO A 395 9.87 -12.25 6.14
N MET A 396 9.71 -13.21 7.04
CA MET A 396 8.47 -13.37 7.81
C MET A 396 8.26 -12.24 8.79
N ASP A 397 9.34 -11.77 9.41
CA ASP A 397 9.35 -10.69 10.39
C ASP A 397 10.17 -9.50 9.89
N VAL A 398 9.55 -8.34 9.95
CA VAL A 398 10.17 -7.06 9.57
C VAL A 398 10.37 -6.14 10.78
N SER A 399 9.95 -6.58 11.96
CA SER A 399 10.03 -5.79 13.19
C SER A 399 11.47 -5.49 13.58
N GLY A 400 12.37 -6.46 13.44
CA GLY A 400 13.79 -6.32 13.72
C GLY A 400 14.46 -5.22 12.88
N PRO A 401 14.44 -5.31 11.54
CA PRO A 401 14.98 -4.27 10.66
C PRO A 401 14.40 -2.87 10.92
N LEU A 402 13.09 -2.76 11.15
CA LEU A 402 12.45 -1.46 11.44
C LEU A 402 12.91 -0.90 12.80
N ARG A 403 13.03 -1.75 13.83
CA ARG A 403 13.55 -1.38 15.16
C ARG A 403 14.97 -0.88 15.06
N GLU A 404 15.86 -1.65 14.46
CA GLU A 404 17.27 -1.31 14.31
C GLU A 404 17.46 0.05 13.62
N HIS A 405 16.71 0.30 12.55
CA HIS A 405 16.78 1.56 11.84
C HIS A 405 16.29 2.74 12.71
N ARG A 406 15.19 2.55 13.42
CA ARG A 406 14.66 3.57 14.35
C ARG A 406 15.67 3.92 15.43
N GLU A 407 16.26 2.93 16.07
CA GLU A 407 17.26 3.12 17.13
C GLU A 407 18.55 3.79 16.65
N ARG A 408 19.02 3.40 15.46
CA ARG A 408 20.19 4.06 14.84
C ARG A 408 19.93 5.52 14.51
N SER A 409 18.74 5.87 14.05
CA SER A 409 18.40 7.24 13.63
C SER A 409 18.32 8.23 14.78
N ARG A 410 17.98 7.79 16.02
CA ARG A 410 17.72 8.64 17.19
C ARG A 410 16.74 9.77 16.90
N ALA A 411 15.89 9.59 15.93
CA ALA A 411 14.86 10.54 15.48
C ALA A 411 13.55 10.32 16.23
N ALA A 412 12.68 11.32 16.24
CA ALA A 412 11.27 11.16 16.63
C ALA A 412 10.54 10.35 15.56
N TRP A 413 9.72 9.36 15.94
CA TRP A 413 8.93 8.56 15.02
C TRP A 413 7.45 8.66 15.37
N ILE A 414 6.68 9.27 14.48
CA ILE A 414 5.23 9.46 14.61
C ILE A 414 4.54 8.54 13.60
N PHE A 415 3.82 7.53 14.09
CA PHE A 415 3.01 6.62 13.30
C PHE A 415 1.54 7.02 13.44
N THR A 416 0.90 7.43 12.37
CA THR A 416 -0.50 7.83 12.40
C THR A 416 -1.31 7.14 11.32
N SER A 417 -2.57 6.84 11.64
CA SER A 417 -3.55 6.32 10.69
C SER A 417 -4.97 6.50 11.26
N ALA A 418 -5.97 6.31 10.40
CA ALA A 418 -7.36 6.21 10.86
C ALA A 418 -7.68 4.83 11.48
N THR A 419 -6.80 3.84 11.32
CA THR A 419 -7.07 2.43 11.65
C THR A 419 -5.79 1.73 12.10
N LEU A 420 -5.51 1.73 13.39
CA LEU A 420 -4.36 1.03 14.00
C LEU A 420 -4.79 0.08 15.11
N THR A 421 -5.87 0.43 15.83
CA THR A 421 -6.31 -0.33 16.99
C THR A 421 -7.22 -1.50 16.63
N VAL A 422 -7.11 -2.56 17.41
CA VAL A 422 -8.02 -3.72 17.39
C VAL A 422 -8.51 -3.97 18.80
N GLY A 423 -9.81 -3.95 19.02
CA GLY A 423 -10.38 -4.07 20.36
C GLY A 423 -9.93 -2.94 21.31
N GLY A 424 -9.50 -1.81 20.79
CA GLY A 424 -8.99 -0.67 21.55
C GLY A 424 -7.50 -0.70 21.90
N GLY A 425 -6.75 -1.78 21.55
CA GLY A 425 -5.31 -1.91 21.79
C GLY A 425 -4.46 -1.72 20.52
N PHE A 426 -3.18 -1.40 20.73
CA PHE A 426 -2.18 -1.23 19.66
C PHE A 426 -1.21 -2.41 19.55
N ASP A 427 -1.34 -3.44 20.37
CA ASP A 427 -0.37 -4.53 20.50
C ASP A 427 0.03 -5.16 19.17
N HIS A 428 -0.97 -5.45 18.31
CA HIS A 428 -0.74 -6.05 17.00
C HIS A 428 0.17 -5.18 16.10
N ILE A 429 -0.14 -3.89 15.98
CA ILE A 429 0.65 -3.00 15.11
C ILE A 429 2.00 -2.62 15.74
N ALA A 430 2.06 -2.45 17.06
CA ALA A 430 3.31 -2.17 17.78
C ALA A 430 4.31 -3.31 17.58
N THR A 431 3.89 -4.55 17.78
CA THR A 431 4.73 -5.75 17.54
C THR A 431 5.25 -5.77 16.10
N ARG A 432 4.39 -5.55 15.10
CA ARG A 432 4.77 -5.59 13.69
C ARG A 432 5.71 -4.46 13.25
N LEU A 433 5.65 -3.32 13.94
CA LEU A 433 6.56 -2.18 13.72
C LEU A 433 7.84 -2.26 14.57
N GLY A 434 7.99 -3.28 15.41
CA GLY A 434 9.12 -3.42 16.33
C GLY A 434 9.15 -2.32 17.39
N LEU A 435 7.99 -1.90 17.90
CA LEU A 435 7.86 -0.87 18.92
C LEU A 435 7.66 -1.52 20.30
N ASP A 436 8.58 -1.24 21.19
CA ASP A 436 8.48 -1.64 22.61
C ASP A 436 7.95 -0.45 23.40
N ASP A 437 6.79 -0.60 24.02
CA ASP A 437 6.13 0.41 24.89
C ASP A 437 6.04 1.84 24.26
N PRO A 438 5.47 2.00 23.04
CA PRO A 438 5.32 3.31 22.43
C PRO A 438 4.26 4.15 23.16
N HIS A 439 4.41 5.48 23.11
CA HIS A 439 3.29 6.35 23.48
C HIS A 439 2.11 6.08 22.54
N THR A 440 0.91 5.95 23.11
CA THR A 440 -0.30 5.62 22.32
C THR A 440 -1.38 6.67 22.50
N LEU A 441 -2.08 6.99 21.40
CA LEU A 441 -3.20 7.92 21.41
C LEU A 441 -4.32 7.44 20.51
N VAL A 442 -5.54 7.40 21.01
CA VAL A 442 -6.76 7.17 20.23
C VAL A 442 -7.59 8.45 20.23
N GLN A 443 -7.82 9.02 19.05
CA GLN A 443 -8.74 10.14 18.86
C GLN A 443 -9.93 9.68 18.03
N PRO A 444 -11.14 9.69 18.60
CA PRO A 444 -12.33 9.30 17.86
C PRO A 444 -12.62 10.29 16.71
N SER A 445 -13.34 9.81 15.71
CA SER A 445 -13.86 10.66 14.66
C SER A 445 -14.80 11.73 15.25
N PRO A 446 -14.73 13.00 14.80
CA PRO A 446 -15.59 14.07 15.30
C PRO A 446 -17.03 13.99 14.78
N PHE A 447 -17.31 13.07 13.89
CA PHE A 447 -18.63 12.93 13.26
C PHE A 447 -19.65 12.33 14.21
N ASN A 448 -20.90 12.78 14.09
CA ASN A 448 -22.05 12.23 14.84
C ASN A 448 -22.57 10.95 14.16
N TRP A 449 -21.81 9.86 14.31
CA TRP A 449 -22.10 8.58 13.68
C TRP A 449 -23.52 8.06 13.90
N PRO A 450 -24.11 8.15 15.13
CA PRO A 450 -25.48 7.68 15.36
C PRO A 450 -26.55 8.40 14.52
N GLU A 451 -26.31 9.66 14.17
CA GLU A 451 -27.23 10.47 13.37
C GLU A 451 -26.91 10.43 11.87
N GLN A 452 -25.62 10.39 11.52
CA GLN A 452 -25.15 10.44 10.14
C GLN A 452 -25.16 9.08 9.46
N ALA A 453 -25.05 7.98 10.21
CA ALA A 453 -24.83 6.68 9.63
C ALA A 453 -25.65 5.56 10.29
N LEU A 454 -26.16 4.65 9.45
CA LEU A 454 -26.88 3.46 9.86
C LEU A 454 -26.08 2.22 9.44
N CYS A 455 -25.84 1.27 10.37
CA CYS A 455 -25.26 -0.02 10.04
C CYS A 455 -26.37 -1.07 9.89
N TYR A 456 -26.56 -1.54 8.67
CA TYR A 456 -27.53 -2.59 8.35
C TYR A 456 -26.85 -3.96 8.32
N LEU A 457 -27.35 -4.87 9.14
CA LEU A 457 -26.91 -6.26 9.28
C LEU A 457 -28.05 -7.16 8.79
N PRO A 458 -28.11 -7.50 7.48
CA PRO A 458 -29.24 -8.25 6.91
C PRO A 458 -29.43 -9.61 7.55
N GLU A 459 -30.67 -10.00 7.77
CA GLU A 459 -31.06 -11.35 8.22
C GLU A 459 -31.24 -12.30 7.03
N GLY A 460 -31.12 -13.60 7.29
CA GLY A 460 -31.43 -14.65 6.33
C GLY A 460 -30.37 -14.88 5.24
N LEU A 461 -29.23 -14.21 5.28
CA LEU A 461 -28.13 -14.52 4.38
C LEU A 461 -27.53 -15.90 4.75
N PRO A 462 -27.26 -16.77 3.75
CA PRO A 462 -26.60 -18.03 3.98
C PRO A 462 -25.12 -17.82 4.36
N ASP A 463 -24.44 -18.91 4.75
CA ASP A 463 -22.98 -18.86 4.99
C ASP A 463 -22.25 -18.33 3.75
N PRO A 464 -21.24 -17.47 3.92
CA PRO A 464 -20.45 -16.91 2.81
C PRO A 464 -19.80 -17.94 1.89
N ALA A 465 -19.58 -19.18 2.34
CA ALA A 465 -19.09 -20.29 1.53
C ALA A 465 -20.19 -21.02 0.74
N ALA A 466 -21.46 -20.81 1.05
CA ALA A 466 -22.58 -21.48 0.39
C ALA A 466 -22.75 -21.02 -1.07
N ARG A 467 -23.09 -21.95 -1.97
CA ARG A 467 -23.30 -21.67 -3.40
C ARG A 467 -24.37 -20.59 -3.70
N GLY A 468 -25.38 -20.45 -2.83
CA GLY A 468 -26.46 -19.47 -2.98
C GLY A 468 -26.16 -18.08 -2.41
N PHE A 469 -25.00 -17.86 -1.79
CA PHE A 469 -24.68 -16.62 -1.11
C PHE A 469 -24.75 -15.40 -2.04
N GLY A 470 -24.12 -15.46 -3.22
CA GLY A 470 -24.12 -14.35 -4.18
C GLY A 470 -25.52 -13.94 -4.64
N THR A 471 -26.39 -14.91 -4.91
CA THR A 471 -27.78 -14.64 -5.31
C THR A 471 -28.58 -13.99 -4.16
N ALA A 472 -28.47 -14.51 -2.94
CA ALA A 472 -29.13 -13.96 -1.76
C ALA A 472 -28.61 -12.55 -1.44
N LEU A 473 -27.31 -12.31 -1.61
CA LEU A 473 -26.68 -11.00 -1.46
C LEU A 473 -27.31 -9.97 -2.39
N ILE A 474 -27.41 -10.27 -3.69
CA ILE A 474 -28.01 -9.35 -4.68
C ILE A 474 -29.49 -9.09 -4.39
N GLN A 475 -30.26 -10.11 -3.98
CA GLN A 475 -31.65 -9.93 -3.59
C GLN A 475 -31.80 -8.99 -2.39
N THR A 476 -30.92 -9.11 -1.40
CA THR A 476 -30.88 -8.23 -0.22
C THR A 476 -30.44 -6.80 -0.58
N LEU A 477 -29.52 -6.66 -1.54
CA LEU A 477 -28.93 -5.38 -1.88
C LEU A 477 -29.83 -4.51 -2.78
N ARG A 478 -30.61 -5.12 -3.71
CA ARG A 478 -31.46 -4.38 -4.63
C ARG A 478 -32.40 -3.38 -3.94
N PRO A 479 -33.16 -3.74 -2.86
CA PRO A 479 -33.97 -2.77 -2.15
C PRO A 479 -33.20 -1.64 -1.49
N VAL A 480 -31.98 -1.89 -1.03
CA VAL A 480 -31.08 -0.86 -0.47
C VAL A 480 -30.67 0.13 -1.56
N LEU A 481 -30.27 -0.37 -2.75
CA LEU A 481 -29.90 0.47 -3.90
C LEU A 481 -31.11 1.26 -4.43
N GLN A 482 -32.30 0.71 -4.36
CA GLN A 482 -33.54 1.45 -4.69
C GLN A 482 -33.78 2.60 -3.71
N ALA A 483 -33.64 2.35 -2.41
CA ALA A 483 -33.84 3.37 -1.38
C ALA A 483 -32.79 4.50 -1.49
N SER A 484 -31.54 4.18 -1.76
CA SER A 484 -30.44 5.14 -1.93
C SER A 484 -30.37 5.76 -3.33
N GLN A 485 -31.18 5.29 -4.28
CA GLN A 485 -31.13 5.69 -5.70
C GLN A 485 -29.74 5.44 -6.34
N GLY A 486 -29.13 4.29 -6.08
CA GLY A 486 -27.73 4.01 -6.40
C GLY A 486 -26.80 4.59 -5.33
N ARG A 487 -25.91 5.51 -5.71
CA ARG A 487 -24.96 6.21 -4.83
C ARG A 487 -24.19 5.26 -3.90
N ALA A 488 -23.73 4.13 -4.45
CA ALA A 488 -23.22 3.02 -3.68
C ALA A 488 -21.79 2.62 -4.08
N PHE A 489 -21.01 2.23 -3.09
CA PHE A 489 -19.74 1.56 -3.27
C PHE A 489 -19.82 0.14 -2.70
N LEU A 490 -19.75 -0.85 -3.57
CA LEU A 490 -19.90 -2.27 -3.25
C LEU A 490 -18.50 -2.92 -3.23
N LEU A 491 -18.10 -3.39 -2.07
CA LEU A 491 -16.81 -4.02 -1.84
C LEU A 491 -16.95 -5.54 -1.76
N PHE A 492 -16.25 -6.25 -2.64
CA PHE A 492 -16.26 -7.70 -2.74
C PHE A 492 -14.92 -8.31 -2.31
N ALA A 493 -14.96 -9.45 -1.64
CA ALA A 493 -13.79 -10.19 -1.22
C ALA A 493 -13.04 -10.85 -2.41
N SER A 494 -13.67 -11.00 -3.58
CA SER A 494 -13.04 -11.59 -4.75
C SER A 494 -13.49 -10.96 -6.06
N HIS A 495 -12.61 -10.96 -7.06
CA HIS A 495 -12.93 -10.50 -8.42
C HIS A 495 -14.02 -11.36 -9.10
N ARG A 496 -14.17 -12.62 -8.70
CA ARG A 496 -15.24 -13.48 -9.19
C ARG A 496 -16.59 -12.98 -8.68
N ALA A 497 -16.73 -12.79 -7.36
CA ALA A 497 -17.96 -12.29 -6.76
C ALA A 497 -18.35 -10.89 -7.31
N LEU A 498 -17.34 -10.03 -7.51
CA LEU A 498 -17.52 -8.72 -8.11
C LEU A 498 -18.13 -8.82 -9.52
N ARG A 499 -17.60 -9.69 -10.39
CA ARG A 499 -18.11 -9.87 -11.77
C ARG A 499 -19.51 -10.47 -11.79
N GLU A 500 -19.77 -11.48 -10.96
CA GLU A 500 -21.09 -12.10 -10.83
C GLU A 500 -22.13 -11.06 -10.35
N ALA A 501 -21.76 -10.20 -9.39
CA ALA A 501 -22.62 -9.11 -8.93
C ALA A 501 -22.85 -8.02 -10.00
N ALA A 502 -21.80 -7.64 -10.73
CA ALA A 502 -21.92 -6.66 -11.81
C ALA A 502 -22.90 -7.16 -12.88
N GLU A 503 -22.79 -8.42 -13.29
CA GLU A 503 -23.71 -9.01 -14.27
C GLU A 503 -25.15 -9.03 -13.75
N ALA A 504 -25.35 -9.42 -12.49
CA ALA A 504 -26.68 -9.48 -11.87
C ALA A 504 -27.33 -8.10 -11.64
N LEU A 505 -26.56 -7.01 -11.65
CA LEU A 505 -27.04 -5.63 -11.47
C LEU A 505 -27.17 -4.84 -12.78
N ARG A 506 -26.77 -5.40 -13.93
CA ARG A 506 -26.79 -4.69 -15.23
C ARG A 506 -28.17 -4.24 -15.69
N ASP A 507 -29.22 -4.95 -15.26
CA ASP A 507 -30.59 -4.62 -15.55
C ASP A 507 -31.21 -3.53 -14.63
N GLY A 508 -30.42 -3.04 -13.70
CA GLY A 508 -30.81 -1.97 -12.79
C GLY A 508 -30.78 -0.57 -13.42
N PRO A 509 -31.49 0.40 -12.81
CA PRO A 509 -31.59 1.76 -13.35
C PRO A 509 -30.35 2.63 -13.10
N TRP A 510 -29.30 2.08 -12.48
CA TRP A 510 -28.10 2.82 -12.08
C TRP A 510 -26.94 2.56 -13.04
N PRO A 511 -26.14 3.58 -13.39
CA PRO A 511 -24.89 3.35 -14.10
C PRO A 511 -23.92 2.55 -13.22
N LEU A 512 -23.36 1.46 -13.77
CA LEU A 512 -22.38 0.63 -13.09
C LEU A 512 -20.97 1.04 -13.48
N PHE A 513 -20.10 1.14 -12.49
CA PHE A 513 -18.66 1.39 -12.63
C PHE A 513 -17.89 0.20 -12.05
N VAL A 514 -17.38 -0.66 -12.92
CA VAL A 514 -16.82 -1.95 -12.52
C VAL A 514 -15.30 -1.91 -12.59
N GLN A 515 -14.64 -2.27 -11.51
CA GLN A 515 -13.18 -2.38 -11.47
C GLN A 515 -12.66 -3.29 -12.58
N GLY A 516 -11.74 -2.76 -13.38
CA GLY A 516 -11.12 -3.46 -14.52
C GLY A 516 -11.73 -3.10 -15.89
N GLU A 517 -12.88 -2.41 -15.95
CA GLU A 517 -13.46 -1.94 -17.21
C GLU A 517 -12.84 -0.62 -17.71
N ALA A 518 -12.22 0.16 -16.83
CA ALA A 518 -11.47 1.36 -17.18
C ALA A 518 -10.39 1.65 -16.12
N PRO A 519 -9.43 2.56 -16.39
CA PRO A 519 -8.48 3.04 -15.40
C PRO A 519 -9.20 3.58 -14.16
N ARG A 520 -8.62 3.33 -12.97
CA ARG A 520 -9.23 3.66 -11.67
C ARG A 520 -9.64 5.13 -11.55
N ALA A 521 -8.78 6.05 -11.95
CA ALA A 521 -9.06 7.50 -11.89
C ALA A 521 -10.29 7.85 -12.73
N THR A 522 -10.41 7.29 -13.93
CA THR A 522 -11.54 7.47 -14.84
C THR A 522 -12.84 6.92 -14.25
N LEU A 523 -12.80 5.72 -13.63
CA LEU A 523 -13.97 5.12 -12.97
C LEU A 523 -14.45 5.99 -11.82
N LEU A 524 -13.55 6.47 -10.97
CA LEU A 524 -13.87 7.32 -9.84
C LEU A 524 -14.42 8.69 -10.27
N GLN A 525 -13.87 9.27 -11.33
CA GLN A 525 -14.36 10.53 -11.88
C GLN A 525 -15.79 10.37 -12.41
N ARG A 526 -16.03 9.38 -13.26
CA ARG A 526 -17.36 9.09 -13.83
C ARG A 526 -18.39 8.74 -12.75
N PHE A 527 -17.96 8.01 -11.72
CA PHE A 527 -18.81 7.69 -10.58
C PHE A 527 -19.27 8.96 -9.84
N ARG A 528 -18.35 9.89 -9.54
CA ARG A 528 -18.70 11.17 -8.92
C ARG A 528 -19.63 12.02 -9.78
N GLU A 529 -19.37 12.09 -11.08
CA GLU A 529 -20.16 12.86 -12.04
C GLU A 529 -21.55 12.28 -12.26
N SER A 530 -21.75 10.98 -12.09
CA SER A 530 -23.03 10.32 -12.31
C SER A 530 -24.11 10.69 -11.30
N GLY A 531 -23.73 11.03 -10.07
CA GLY A 531 -24.64 11.39 -8.97
C GLY A 531 -25.52 10.26 -8.43
N ASN A 532 -25.69 9.16 -9.18
CA ASN A 532 -26.50 7.99 -8.82
C ASN A 532 -25.86 6.64 -9.19
N GLY A 533 -24.56 6.62 -9.39
CA GLY A 533 -23.81 5.45 -9.82
C GLY A 533 -23.68 4.39 -8.74
N VAL A 534 -23.33 3.18 -9.20
CA VAL A 534 -22.91 2.06 -8.34
C VAL A 534 -21.50 1.65 -8.75
N LEU A 535 -20.55 1.85 -7.84
CA LEU A 535 -19.15 1.47 -8.01
C LEU A 535 -18.93 0.07 -7.42
N LEU A 536 -18.38 -0.85 -8.20
CA LEU A 536 -18.03 -2.19 -7.75
C LEU A 536 -16.50 -2.34 -7.72
N GLY A 537 -15.95 -2.74 -6.56
CA GLY A 537 -14.53 -2.91 -6.35
C GLY A 537 -14.19 -4.08 -5.44
N SER A 538 -12.93 -4.50 -5.51
CA SER A 538 -12.33 -5.48 -4.60
C SER A 538 -11.50 -4.78 -3.51
N ALA A 539 -10.80 -5.57 -2.68
CA ALA A 539 -9.94 -5.07 -1.62
C ALA A 539 -8.94 -3.99 -2.10
N SER A 540 -8.36 -4.14 -3.29
CA SER A 540 -7.42 -3.15 -3.87
C SER A 540 -8.09 -1.81 -4.22
N PHE A 541 -9.41 -1.79 -4.40
CA PHE A 541 -10.17 -0.56 -4.61
C PHE A 541 -10.57 0.14 -3.30
N ARG A 542 -10.49 -0.57 -2.18
CA ARG A 542 -10.79 -0.02 -0.85
C ARG A 542 -9.87 1.14 -0.47
N GLU A 543 -8.59 1.07 -0.85
CA GLU A 543 -7.61 2.11 -0.58
C GLU A 543 -7.69 3.24 -1.61
N GLY A 544 -7.60 4.51 -1.16
CA GLY A 544 -7.54 5.68 -2.05
C GLY A 544 -8.84 6.02 -2.81
N VAL A 545 -10.00 5.46 -2.46
CA VAL A 545 -11.30 5.99 -2.89
C VAL A 545 -11.68 7.12 -1.96
N ASP A 546 -11.65 8.33 -2.48
CA ASP A 546 -12.07 9.54 -1.77
C ASP A 546 -13.25 10.17 -2.51
N VAL A 547 -14.47 9.87 -2.04
CA VAL A 547 -15.70 10.42 -2.56
C VAL A 547 -16.41 11.13 -1.42
N VAL A 548 -16.50 12.44 -1.50
CA VAL A 548 -17.16 13.31 -0.51
C VAL A 548 -18.52 13.71 -1.06
N GLY A 549 -19.49 13.88 -0.16
CA GLY A 549 -20.81 14.40 -0.47
C GLY A 549 -21.82 13.33 -0.95
N GLU A 550 -22.90 13.79 -1.52
CA GLU A 550 -24.09 12.98 -1.83
C GLU A 550 -23.88 11.86 -2.86
N ALA A 551 -22.75 11.86 -3.58
CA ALA A 551 -22.44 10.84 -4.58
C ALA A 551 -22.22 9.44 -3.97
N LEU A 552 -21.94 9.34 -2.67
CA LEU A 552 -21.75 8.09 -1.94
C LEU A 552 -22.60 8.07 -0.68
N SER A 553 -23.66 7.28 -0.68
CA SER A 553 -24.56 7.11 0.47
C SER A 553 -24.68 5.67 0.96
N VAL A 554 -24.12 4.70 0.24
CA VAL A 554 -24.09 3.29 0.66
C VAL A 554 -22.68 2.73 0.48
N VAL A 555 -22.17 2.11 1.54
CA VAL A 555 -21.00 1.23 1.46
C VAL A 555 -21.43 -0.17 1.84
N MET A 556 -21.21 -1.14 0.96
CA MET A 556 -21.51 -2.54 1.22
C MET A 556 -20.21 -3.36 1.25
N ILE A 557 -20.12 -4.27 2.20
CA ILE A 557 -19.05 -5.26 2.33
C ILE A 557 -19.69 -6.65 2.31
N ASP A 558 -19.34 -7.45 1.29
CA ASP A 558 -19.96 -8.76 1.06
C ASP A 558 -19.58 -9.79 2.13
N LYS A 559 -18.30 -9.84 2.47
CA LYS A 559 -17.73 -10.79 3.43
C LYS A 559 -16.69 -10.11 4.32
N LEU A 560 -16.50 -10.64 5.51
CA LEU A 560 -15.40 -10.22 6.37
C LEU A 560 -14.06 -10.35 5.62
N PRO A 561 -13.23 -9.29 5.61
CA PRO A 561 -12.04 -9.21 4.77
C PRO A 561 -10.85 -9.98 5.38
N PHE A 562 -11.04 -11.26 5.66
CA PHE A 562 -9.94 -12.14 6.01
C PHE A 562 -9.00 -12.30 4.82
N ALA A 563 -7.70 -12.37 5.09
CA ALA A 563 -6.69 -12.63 4.06
C ALA A 563 -6.95 -13.98 3.37
N ALA A 564 -6.58 -14.04 2.08
CA ALA A 564 -6.71 -15.27 1.31
C ALA A 564 -5.77 -16.36 1.88
N PRO A 565 -6.24 -17.59 2.01
CA PRO A 565 -5.44 -18.68 2.60
C PRO A 565 -4.32 -19.18 1.68
N ASP A 566 -4.25 -18.72 0.44
CA ASP A 566 -3.31 -19.13 -0.59
C ASP A 566 -2.07 -18.23 -0.72
N ASP A 567 -1.86 -17.31 0.23
CA ASP A 567 -0.66 -16.47 0.30
C ASP A 567 0.44 -17.20 1.08
N PRO A 568 1.56 -17.59 0.44
CA PRO A 568 2.60 -18.37 1.09
C PRO A 568 3.28 -17.69 2.27
N VAL A 569 3.45 -16.36 2.21
CA VAL A 569 4.08 -15.59 3.30
C VAL A 569 3.14 -15.53 4.50
N TYR A 570 1.86 -15.32 4.22
CA TYR A 570 0.83 -15.32 5.26
C TYR A 570 0.69 -16.68 5.93
N GLU A 571 0.66 -17.78 5.15
CA GLU A 571 0.59 -19.15 5.66
C GLU A 571 1.81 -19.47 6.54
N ALA A 572 3.02 -19.11 6.10
CA ALA A 572 4.25 -19.30 6.87
C ALA A 572 4.22 -18.52 8.20
N ARG A 573 3.70 -17.28 8.20
CA ARG A 573 3.53 -16.48 9.43
C ARG A 573 2.54 -17.13 10.40
N LEU A 574 1.42 -17.64 9.91
CA LEU A 574 0.47 -18.36 10.75
C LEU A 574 1.07 -19.63 11.38
N GLU A 575 1.93 -20.35 10.62
CA GLU A 575 2.63 -21.52 11.12
C GLU A 575 3.69 -21.15 12.17
N ALA A 576 4.42 -20.05 11.96
CA ALA A 576 5.38 -19.56 12.95
C ALA A 576 4.68 -19.18 14.28
N ILE A 577 3.51 -18.54 14.24
CA ILE A 577 2.72 -18.25 15.43
C ILE A 577 2.29 -19.55 16.14
N ARG A 578 1.88 -20.59 15.40
CA ARG A 578 1.51 -21.88 16.00
C ARG A 578 2.70 -22.55 16.67
N SER A 579 3.86 -22.57 16.02
CA SER A 579 5.07 -23.20 16.54
C SER A 579 5.57 -22.53 17.84
N GLN A 580 5.30 -21.23 18.00
CA GLN A 580 5.59 -20.44 19.21
C GLN A 580 4.49 -20.58 20.29
N GLY A 581 3.47 -21.42 20.08
CA GLY A 581 2.37 -21.61 21.03
C GLY A 581 1.29 -20.55 21.01
N GLY A 582 1.33 -19.63 20.03
CA GLY A 582 0.31 -18.59 19.82
C GLY A 582 -0.93 -19.12 19.09
N ASN A 583 -1.94 -18.26 18.99
CA ASN A 583 -3.17 -18.55 18.26
C ASN A 583 -3.23 -17.70 16.97
N PRO A 584 -2.96 -18.29 15.78
CA PRO A 584 -2.90 -17.56 14.53
C PRO A 584 -4.17 -16.76 14.20
N PHE A 585 -5.33 -17.32 14.56
CA PHE A 585 -6.59 -16.63 14.32
C PHE A 585 -6.73 -15.37 15.17
N ARG A 586 -6.43 -15.47 16.47
CA ARG A 586 -6.55 -14.36 17.43
C ARG A 586 -5.44 -13.33 17.23
N ASP A 587 -4.21 -13.80 17.01
CA ASP A 587 -3.02 -12.97 17.09
C ASP A 587 -2.68 -12.30 15.74
N GLU A 588 -3.16 -12.84 14.59
CA GLU A 588 -2.88 -12.32 13.26
C GLU A 588 -4.13 -12.12 12.39
N GLN A 589 -4.94 -13.20 12.18
CA GLN A 589 -6.03 -13.16 11.19
C GLN A 589 -7.14 -12.19 11.56
N LEU A 590 -7.58 -12.22 12.81
CA LEU A 590 -8.65 -11.36 13.30
C LEU A 590 -8.23 -9.88 13.33
N PRO A 591 -7.06 -9.50 13.87
CA PRO A 591 -6.60 -8.12 13.83
C PRO A 591 -6.50 -7.52 12.44
N GLN A 592 -5.90 -8.23 11.50
CA GLN A 592 -5.80 -7.78 10.10
C GLN A 592 -7.18 -7.57 9.46
N ALA A 593 -8.09 -8.51 9.67
CA ALA A 593 -9.44 -8.41 9.12
C ALA A 593 -10.23 -7.24 9.73
N VAL A 594 -10.05 -6.94 11.04
CA VAL A 594 -10.66 -5.79 11.72
C VAL A 594 -10.14 -4.48 11.12
N ILE A 595 -8.82 -4.33 10.97
CA ILE A 595 -8.22 -3.13 10.37
C ILE A 595 -8.74 -2.95 8.94
N ALA A 596 -8.77 -4.02 8.17
CA ALA A 596 -9.28 -4.03 6.80
C ALA A 596 -10.76 -3.64 6.72
N LEU A 597 -11.60 -4.08 7.66
CA LEU A 597 -13.00 -3.68 7.74
C LEU A 597 -13.13 -2.19 8.08
N LYS A 598 -12.41 -1.69 9.09
CA LYS A 598 -12.40 -0.27 9.49
C LYS A 598 -12.06 0.64 8.32
N GLN A 599 -11.10 0.27 7.47
CA GLN A 599 -10.73 1.02 6.27
C GLN A 599 -11.86 1.12 5.24
N GLY A 600 -12.60 0.03 5.01
CA GLY A 600 -13.76 0.02 4.14
C GLY A 600 -14.87 0.92 4.67
N VAL A 601 -15.14 0.82 5.94
CA VAL A 601 -16.19 1.60 6.66
C VAL A 601 -15.87 3.09 6.65
N GLY A 602 -14.60 3.48 6.82
CA GLY A 602 -14.15 4.87 6.81
C GLY A 602 -14.36 5.62 5.49
N ARG A 603 -14.92 4.96 4.45
CA ARG A 603 -15.29 5.60 3.17
C ARG A 603 -16.68 6.23 3.20
N LEU A 604 -17.54 5.85 4.15
CA LEU A 604 -18.93 6.25 4.17
C LEU A 604 -19.14 7.70 4.61
N ILE A 605 -18.44 8.14 5.66
CA ILE A 605 -18.58 9.50 6.23
C ILE A 605 -17.22 10.20 6.15
N ARG A 606 -17.17 11.34 5.44
CA ARG A 606 -15.99 12.16 5.19
C ARG A 606 -16.14 13.60 5.64
N SER A 607 -17.40 14.07 5.72
CA SER A 607 -17.74 15.43 6.12
C SER A 607 -18.90 15.42 7.14
N GLU A 608 -19.13 16.55 7.77
CA GLU A 608 -20.23 16.75 8.72
C GLU A 608 -21.62 16.70 8.05
N SER A 609 -21.66 16.90 6.73
CA SER A 609 -22.90 16.82 5.93
C SER A 609 -23.17 15.45 5.35
N ASP A 610 -22.18 14.53 5.35
CA ASP A 610 -22.36 13.20 4.77
C ASP A 610 -23.34 12.37 5.60
N ARG A 611 -24.16 11.60 4.90
CA ARG A 611 -25.09 10.64 5.50
C ARG A 611 -25.10 9.36 4.69
N GLY A 612 -25.16 8.20 5.39
CA GLY A 612 -25.16 6.96 4.64
C GLY A 612 -25.43 5.69 5.43
N VAL A 613 -25.56 4.59 4.69
CA VAL A 613 -25.81 3.26 5.21
C VAL A 613 -24.63 2.35 4.94
N LEU A 614 -24.08 1.76 6.00
CA LEU A 614 -23.13 0.67 5.93
C LEU A 614 -23.90 -0.65 5.90
N VAL A 615 -23.69 -1.47 4.88
CA VAL A 615 -24.30 -2.80 4.76
C VAL A 615 -23.23 -3.87 4.96
N LEU A 616 -23.31 -4.63 6.03
CA LEU A 616 -22.39 -5.73 6.32
C LEU A 616 -23.11 -7.07 6.11
N CYS A 617 -22.78 -7.76 5.02
CA CYS A 617 -23.52 -8.91 4.54
C CYS A 617 -23.00 -10.26 5.06
N ASP A 618 -22.06 -10.26 5.98
CA ASP A 618 -21.49 -11.49 6.51
C ASP A 618 -22.20 -11.94 7.80
N PRO A 619 -22.95 -13.04 7.79
CA PRO A 619 -23.69 -13.51 8.97
C PRO A 619 -22.78 -13.93 10.12
N ARG A 620 -21.47 -14.18 9.87
CA ARG A 620 -20.51 -14.53 10.91
C ARG A 620 -20.32 -13.42 11.95
N LEU A 621 -20.61 -12.17 11.58
CA LEU A 621 -20.64 -11.03 12.52
C LEU A 621 -21.59 -11.23 13.70
N LEU A 622 -22.71 -11.93 13.47
CA LEU A 622 -23.74 -12.17 14.47
C LEU A 622 -23.68 -13.57 15.05
N ASN A 623 -23.21 -14.56 14.27
CA ASN A 623 -23.29 -15.97 14.60
C ASN A 623 -21.99 -16.55 15.19
N ARG A 624 -20.89 -15.76 15.21
CA ARG A 624 -19.58 -16.18 15.73
C ARG A 624 -19.13 -15.28 16.87
N GLY A 625 -18.48 -15.85 17.89
CA GLY A 625 -18.01 -15.09 19.06
C GLY A 625 -17.06 -13.94 18.71
N TYR A 626 -16.23 -14.10 17.68
CA TYR A 626 -15.32 -13.06 17.21
C TYR A 626 -16.03 -11.89 16.49
N GLY A 627 -17.28 -12.07 16.05
CA GLY A 627 -18.04 -11.01 15.38
C GLY A 627 -18.19 -9.75 16.22
N ARG A 628 -18.24 -9.93 17.55
CA ARG A 628 -18.28 -8.81 18.51
C ARG A 628 -17.03 -7.93 18.41
N VAL A 629 -15.84 -8.52 18.26
CA VAL A 629 -14.58 -7.76 18.12
C VAL A 629 -14.64 -6.83 16.90
N PHE A 630 -15.19 -7.30 15.77
CA PHE A 630 -15.42 -6.45 14.61
C PHE A 630 -16.37 -5.30 14.92
N LEU A 631 -17.54 -5.62 15.47
CA LEU A 631 -18.59 -4.63 15.71
C LEU A 631 -18.17 -3.58 16.76
N ASP A 632 -17.42 -3.97 17.79
CA ASP A 632 -16.94 -3.07 18.84
C ASP A 632 -15.75 -2.20 18.34
N SER A 633 -15.06 -2.62 17.28
CA SER A 633 -13.98 -1.85 16.66
C SER A 633 -14.47 -0.82 15.63
N LEU A 634 -15.76 -0.84 15.27
CA LEU A 634 -16.36 0.13 14.34
C LEU A 634 -16.77 1.42 15.09
N PRO A 635 -16.92 2.53 14.36
CA PRO A 635 -17.58 3.73 14.89
C PRO A 635 -18.95 3.42 15.52
N PRO A 636 -19.45 4.26 16.42
CA PRO A 636 -20.71 4.03 17.14
C PRO A 636 -21.93 4.22 16.24
N PHE A 637 -22.08 3.36 15.25
CA PHE A 637 -23.25 3.32 14.38
C PHE A 637 -24.51 2.96 15.15
N ARG A 638 -25.63 3.58 14.77
CA ARG A 638 -26.93 2.96 15.02
C ARG A 638 -27.03 1.68 14.16
N ARG A 639 -27.33 0.54 14.79
CA ARG A 639 -27.40 -0.78 14.13
C ARG A 639 -28.83 -1.20 13.91
N THR A 640 -29.14 -1.79 12.76
CA THR A 640 -30.46 -2.36 12.46
C THR A 640 -30.34 -3.66 11.67
N ARG A 641 -31.38 -4.48 11.76
CA ARG A 641 -31.61 -5.67 10.92
C ARG A 641 -32.78 -5.50 9.99
N SER A 642 -33.51 -4.39 10.12
CA SER A 642 -34.74 -4.10 9.38
C SER A 642 -34.46 -3.33 8.10
N LEU A 643 -34.88 -3.83 6.97
CA LEU A 643 -34.83 -3.10 5.70
C LEU A 643 -35.74 -1.85 5.74
N ALA A 644 -36.82 -1.87 6.51
CA ALA A 644 -37.69 -0.70 6.67
C ALA A 644 -36.95 0.49 7.29
N ASP A 645 -36.02 0.25 8.25
CA ASP A 645 -35.21 1.31 8.83
C ASP A 645 -34.24 1.91 7.79
N VAL A 646 -33.69 1.07 6.90
CA VAL A 646 -32.86 1.54 5.79
C VAL A 646 -33.66 2.42 4.83
N GLN A 647 -34.86 2.02 4.47
CA GLN A 647 -35.76 2.79 3.61
C GLN A 647 -36.14 4.12 4.27
N ALA A 648 -36.51 4.07 5.55
CA ALA A 648 -36.81 5.27 6.33
C ALA A 648 -35.63 6.23 6.43
N PHE A 649 -34.39 5.74 6.55
CA PHE A 649 -33.18 6.55 6.61
C PHE A 649 -32.98 7.43 5.37
N PHE A 650 -33.40 6.97 4.19
CA PHE A 650 -33.33 7.72 2.94
C PHE A 650 -34.52 8.59 2.62
N THR A 651 -35.58 8.58 3.46
CA THR A 651 -36.72 9.48 3.28
C THR A 651 -36.43 10.89 3.82
N PRO A 652 -36.92 11.98 3.21
CA PRO A 652 -36.62 13.35 3.64
C PRO A 652 -37.04 13.73 5.06
N GLN A 653 -37.88 12.91 5.70
CA GLN A 653 -38.47 13.16 7.03
C GLN A 653 -37.86 12.31 8.15
N TRP A 654 -36.76 11.67 7.90
CA TRP A 654 -36.14 10.82 8.93
C TRP A 654 -35.62 11.66 10.11
N ALA A 655 -36.32 11.56 11.27
CA ALA A 655 -35.84 12.03 12.56
C ALA A 655 -35.33 10.80 13.35
N PRO A 656 -34.21 10.87 14.10
CA PRO A 656 -33.77 9.75 14.92
C PRO A 656 -34.81 9.41 15.96
N VAL A 657 -35.33 8.19 15.91
CA VAL A 657 -36.16 7.65 17.01
C VAL A 657 -35.23 7.46 18.20
N ALA A 658 -35.56 8.09 19.34
CA ALA A 658 -34.77 7.95 20.57
C ALA A 658 -34.59 6.46 20.88
N ASP A 659 -33.33 6.05 21.09
CA ASP A 659 -32.97 4.69 21.43
C ASP A 659 -33.81 4.19 22.61
N HIS A 660 -34.46 3.06 22.42
CA HIS A 660 -34.80 2.20 23.53
C HIS A 660 -33.47 1.72 24.11
N ALA A 661 -32.96 2.46 25.10
CA ALA A 661 -31.82 2.11 25.89
C ALA A 661 -31.92 0.63 26.28
N ALA A 662 -31.04 -0.19 25.74
CA ALA A 662 -30.74 -1.47 26.35
C ALA A 662 -30.27 -1.16 27.77
N ALA A 663 -31.08 -1.53 28.74
CA ALA A 663 -30.74 -1.39 30.15
C ALA A 663 -29.33 -1.97 30.37
N PRO A 664 -28.46 -1.31 31.15
CA PRO A 664 -27.15 -1.87 31.47
C PRO A 664 -27.38 -3.21 32.13
N ALA A 665 -26.90 -4.29 31.51
CA ALA A 665 -26.88 -5.60 32.13
C ALA A 665 -26.11 -5.48 33.45
N ALA A 666 -26.79 -5.72 34.54
CA ALA A 666 -26.20 -5.75 35.88
C ALA A 666 -24.95 -6.64 35.84
N VAL A 667 -23.84 -6.09 36.30
CA VAL A 667 -22.60 -6.82 36.52
C VAL A 667 -22.88 -7.84 37.63
N ALA A 668 -23.16 -9.08 37.25
CA ALA A 668 -23.14 -10.20 38.16
C ALA A 668 -21.69 -10.57 38.41
N THR A 669 -21.19 -10.21 39.57
CA THR A 669 -19.93 -10.74 40.13
C THR A 669 -20.15 -12.24 40.37
N GLY A 670 -19.66 -13.06 39.43
CA GLY A 670 -19.56 -14.51 39.59
C GLY A 670 -18.13 -14.89 40.01
N PRO A 671 -17.95 -15.99 40.76
CA PRO A 671 -16.69 -16.33 41.43
C PRO A 671 -15.60 -16.77 40.42
N GLU A 672 -14.34 -16.51 40.82
CA GLU A 672 -13.12 -16.96 40.09
C GLU A 672 -13.19 -18.45 39.75
N PRO A 673 -12.78 -18.85 38.53
CA PRO A 673 -12.64 -20.27 38.19
C PRO A 673 -11.30 -20.82 38.74
N ALA A 674 -11.40 -21.97 39.39
CA ALA A 674 -10.28 -22.77 39.83
C ALA A 674 -9.41 -23.25 38.67
N PRO A 675 -8.10 -23.46 38.85
CA PRO A 675 -7.20 -23.92 37.78
C PRO A 675 -7.41 -25.40 37.46
N GLY A 676 -7.74 -25.73 36.21
CA GLY A 676 -7.73 -27.09 35.72
C GLY A 676 -9.00 -27.56 35.02
N ALA A 677 -9.28 -27.07 33.81
CA ALA A 677 -10.23 -27.73 32.94
C ALA A 677 -9.70 -27.68 31.50
N THR A 678 -9.23 -28.82 31.02
CA THR A 678 -8.96 -29.16 29.65
C THR A 678 -10.28 -29.16 28.86
N PHE A 679 -10.38 -28.34 27.82
CA PHE A 679 -11.46 -28.42 26.83
C PHE A 679 -11.07 -29.28 25.63
N PRO A 680 -11.99 -30.11 25.10
CA PRO A 680 -11.67 -30.95 23.94
C PRO A 680 -11.63 -30.15 22.65
N LEU A 681 -10.68 -30.52 21.81
CA LEU A 681 -10.49 -30.14 20.40
C LEU A 681 -11.72 -30.51 19.57
N PHE A 682 -12.33 -29.53 18.88
CA PHE A 682 -12.91 -29.70 17.55
C PHE A 682 -12.89 -28.36 16.83
#